data_a3e34bf8d7e0f4bd2eac8f38dc54f2ec
#
_entry.id   a3e34bf8d7e0f4bd2eac8f38dc54f2ec
#
_cell.length_a   1.000
_cell.length_b   1.000
_cell.length_c   1.000
_cell.angle_alpha   90.00
_cell.angle_beta   90.00
_cell.angle_gamma   90.00
#
_symmetry.space_group_name_H-M   'P 1'
#
loop_
_entity.id
_entity.type
_entity.pdbx_description
1 polymer ?
#
loop_
_entity_poly.entity_id
_entity_poly.type
_entity_poly.pdbx_seq_one_letter_code
_entity_poly.pdbx_strand_id
1 'polypeptide(L)'
;MATPLTTDEELAVQQFITVVNELRRSQNVGPLSWSTAVKFMMARKFDTHRALQLYETHEIIRRKEGLIRFDPNCDPLKSELETGKFTILPTRDSGGAALALFSASKHNPFLTSHNVTLQGVVYQLDVALESFQTQRCGIVFIYNMNDSKYSNFDYELSQKMLTLLKGGYPARLKKVLIVTAPLWFKAPFKILRLFVREKLRDRVYMVNVPQLSLHVPLPSLPQELGGNLQIDHQAWLLHCLKSMANRCGDLFDLVSAPTSPTTALDPFSPRMVCNNGLAVNHFQFASSEGETDESSEHQNSVHEKQNSEDREKEVEVIKEISLTVQDKPVPSCSPLQESVPTEEKSSNTPTSSLSEDSLHSDLNSGMTIEEFIEHLQKKGRRGLHEEYAEIKSKSSEGTFESSRLKSNQSKNRYSDVLCYDHSRVKISCVDSDPCSDYLNANFVDGFCQKNAFISTQGPLPKTFPDFWRMVWEFQVGVIVMTTRTIERSRAKCGQYWPREEETSEDYGPYRVYNEAVEHFSDYTITNLIITDTKSNLFRKAYHMQFTSWPDYGVPHSALAMLGFREKVKDEQKDHVTSMGDKWNGHPNGPPIVVHCSAGIGRTGTFITLDISICRLEATGLIDVRTTVEKIRSQRAHSIQMPDQYVFCHLALLEYALSRGLLQDVDLTGFNDSDSESE
;
A
#
# COMPACT_ATOMS: atom_id res chain seq x y z
N MET A 1 45.61 0.96 -5.35
CA MET A 1 45.05 1.95 -6.29
C MET A 1 44.04 1.22 -7.18
N ALA A 2 42.88 1.82 -7.45
CA ALA A 2 41.92 1.22 -8.38
C ALA A 2 42.47 1.35 -9.80
N THR A 3 42.51 0.27 -10.55
CA THR A 3 42.96 0.28 -11.95
C THR A 3 42.04 1.17 -12.80
N PRO A 4 42.60 2.07 -13.67
CA PRO A 4 41.80 2.90 -14.59
C PRO A 4 40.94 2.03 -15.49
N LEU A 5 40.01 2.62 -16.22
CA LEU A 5 39.23 1.93 -17.24
C LEU A 5 40.16 1.46 -18.37
N THR A 6 39.86 0.32 -18.95
CA THR A 6 40.52 -0.12 -20.19
C THR A 6 39.88 0.61 -21.38
N THR A 7 40.56 0.62 -22.51
CA THR A 7 40.04 1.23 -23.74
C THR A 7 38.68 0.65 -24.17
N ASP A 8 38.48 -0.65 -24.00
CA ASP A 8 37.23 -1.31 -24.33
C ASP A 8 36.11 -0.90 -23.35
N GLU A 9 36.46 -0.73 -22.05
CA GLU A 9 35.52 -0.23 -21.03
C GLU A 9 35.09 1.22 -21.32
N GLU A 10 36.04 2.06 -21.74
CA GLU A 10 35.77 3.47 -22.13
C GLU A 10 34.86 3.55 -23.36
N LEU A 11 35.12 2.72 -24.38
CA LEU A 11 34.30 2.64 -25.59
C LEU A 11 32.88 2.19 -25.26
N ALA A 12 32.73 1.19 -24.39
CA ALA A 12 31.42 0.72 -23.92
C ALA A 12 30.66 1.83 -23.16
N VAL A 13 31.35 2.66 -22.35
CA VAL A 13 30.73 3.81 -21.66
C VAL A 13 30.27 4.85 -22.67
N GLN A 14 31.06 5.17 -23.71
CA GLN A 14 30.65 6.09 -24.77
C GLN A 14 29.41 5.62 -25.51
N GLN A 15 29.35 4.34 -25.88
CA GLN A 15 28.17 3.74 -26.51
C GLN A 15 26.93 3.85 -25.61
N PHE A 16 27.09 3.54 -24.32
CA PHE A 16 26.02 3.67 -23.34
C PHE A 16 25.50 5.11 -23.22
N ILE A 17 26.40 6.10 -23.15
CA ILE A 17 26.03 7.53 -23.11
C ILE A 17 25.24 7.94 -24.36
N THR A 18 25.64 7.47 -25.54
CA THR A 18 24.95 7.78 -26.79
C THR A 18 23.50 7.29 -26.73
N VAL A 19 23.28 6.01 -26.38
CA VAL A 19 21.94 5.40 -26.32
C VAL A 19 21.08 6.09 -25.23
N VAL A 20 21.63 6.34 -24.05
CA VAL A 20 20.88 7.00 -22.97
C VAL A 20 20.55 8.44 -23.33
N ASN A 21 21.44 9.17 -24.01
CA ASN A 21 21.18 10.55 -24.43
C ASN A 21 20.08 10.65 -25.49
N GLU A 22 19.92 9.66 -26.35
CA GLU A 22 18.77 9.59 -27.26
C GLU A 22 17.44 9.47 -26.48
N LEU A 23 17.39 8.58 -25.45
CA LEU A 23 16.24 8.45 -24.56
C LEU A 23 15.98 9.76 -23.79
N ARG A 24 17.02 10.40 -23.26
CA ARG A 24 16.92 11.66 -22.49
C ARG A 24 16.41 12.83 -23.34
N ARG A 25 16.84 12.92 -24.60
CA ARG A 25 16.33 13.92 -25.56
C ARG A 25 14.83 13.78 -25.80
N SER A 26 14.33 12.55 -25.95
CA SER A 26 12.88 12.31 -26.11
C SER A 26 12.06 12.74 -24.90
N GLN A 27 12.69 12.87 -23.72
CA GLN A 27 12.07 13.27 -22.45
C GLN A 27 12.40 14.73 -22.06
N ASN A 28 13.09 15.51 -22.91
CA ASN A 28 13.58 16.86 -22.63
C ASN A 28 14.46 16.95 -21.37
N VAL A 29 15.33 15.96 -21.15
CA VAL A 29 16.27 15.90 -20.04
C VAL A 29 17.69 16.13 -20.57
N GLY A 30 18.53 16.86 -19.83
CA GLY A 30 19.92 17.13 -20.19
C GLY A 30 20.79 15.88 -20.40
N PRO A 31 21.99 15.98 -20.97
CA PRO A 31 22.86 14.85 -21.29
C PRO A 31 23.33 14.11 -20.02
N LEU A 32 23.60 12.82 -20.14
CA LEU A 32 24.15 12.00 -19.05
C LEU A 32 25.64 12.31 -18.87
N SER A 33 26.08 12.55 -17.62
CA SER A 33 27.50 12.78 -17.34
C SER A 33 28.31 11.47 -17.44
N TRP A 34 29.59 11.60 -17.78
CA TRP A 34 30.52 10.48 -17.85
C TRP A 34 30.61 9.72 -16.51
N SER A 35 30.74 10.47 -15.41
CA SER A 35 30.84 9.85 -14.07
C SER A 35 29.61 9.02 -13.72
N THR A 36 28.42 9.47 -14.07
CA THR A 36 27.18 8.74 -13.87
C THR A 36 27.10 7.50 -14.77
N ALA A 37 27.46 7.64 -16.04
CA ALA A 37 27.48 6.52 -16.98
C ALA A 37 28.40 5.39 -16.51
N VAL A 38 29.59 5.73 -16.03
CA VAL A 38 30.56 4.76 -15.49
C VAL A 38 29.97 3.95 -14.32
N LYS A 39 29.19 4.58 -13.41
CA LYS A 39 28.52 3.87 -12.28
C LYS A 39 27.59 2.76 -12.78
N PHE A 40 26.76 3.04 -13.79
CA PHE A 40 25.85 2.07 -14.37
C PHE A 40 26.58 0.95 -15.11
N MET A 41 27.58 1.31 -15.91
CA MET A 41 28.38 0.36 -16.68
C MET A 41 29.19 -0.57 -15.76
N MET A 42 29.84 -0.03 -14.73
CA MET A 42 30.52 -0.86 -13.72
C MET A 42 29.59 -1.80 -12.98
N ALA A 43 28.38 -1.34 -12.63
CA ALA A 43 27.40 -2.17 -11.93
C ALA A 43 27.00 -3.40 -12.75
N ARG A 44 27.09 -3.35 -14.06
CA ARG A 44 26.73 -4.45 -15.00
C ARG A 44 27.92 -5.02 -15.76
N LYS A 45 29.16 -4.79 -15.27
CA LYS A 45 30.40 -5.34 -15.87
C LYS A 45 30.55 -4.92 -17.35
N PHE A 46 30.20 -3.66 -17.66
CA PHE A 46 30.24 -3.06 -19.00
C PHE A 46 29.34 -3.73 -20.06
N ASP A 47 28.33 -4.45 -19.65
CA ASP A 47 27.24 -4.93 -20.51
C ASP A 47 26.24 -3.78 -20.72
N THR A 48 26.26 -3.18 -21.91
CA THR A 48 25.50 -1.97 -22.27
C THR A 48 23.98 -2.21 -22.17
N HIS A 49 23.49 -3.36 -22.63
CA HIS A 49 22.05 -3.67 -22.59
C HIS A 49 21.54 -3.80 -21.15
N ARG A 50 22.26 -4.52 -20.31
CA ARG A 50 21.91 -4.67 -18.88
C ARG A 50 22.11 -3.37 -18.09
N ALA A 51 23.05 -2.51 -18.50
CA ALA A 51 23.23 -1.20 -17.90
C ALA A 51 22.08 -0.26 -18.25
N LEU A 52 21.56 -0.35 -19.49
CA LEU A 52 20.38 0.42 -19.93
C LEU A 52 19.13 0.02 -19.14
N GLN A 53 18.85 -1.26 -18.99
CA GLN A 53 17.74 -1.76 -18.18
C GLN A 53 17.85 -1.29 -16.70
N LEU A 54 19.08 -1.29 -16.18
CA LEU A 54 19.33 -0.78 -14.83
C LEU A 54 19.05 0.73 -14.75
N TYR A 55 19.47 1.51 -15.74
CA TYR A 55 19.28 2.95 -15.81
C TYR A 55 17.77 3.29 -15.82
N GLU A 56 17.01 2.68 -16.71
CA GLU A 56 15.56 2.88 -16.80
C GLU A 56 14.84 2.52 -15.49
N THR A 57 15.18 1.36 -14.92
CA THR A 57 14.61 0.92 -13.63
C THR A 57 14.97 1.88 -12.49
N HIS A 58 16.21 2.38 -12.47
CA HIS A 58 16.69 3.35 -11.48
C HIS A 58 15.92 4.66 -11.55
N GLU A 59 15.73 5.21 -12.75
CA GLU A 59 14.95 6.44 -12.97
C GLU A 59 13.51 6.30 -12.49
N ILE A 60 12.86 5.16 -12.81
CA ILE A 60 11.49 4.88 -12.39
C ILE A 60 11.40 4.83 -10.85
N ILE A 61 12.31 4.10 -10.20
CA ILE A 61 12.32 3.97 -8.73
C ILE A 61 12.60 5.32 -8.07
N ARG A 62 13.57 6.10 -8.55
CA ARG A 62 13.88 7.41 -7.99
C ARG A 62 12.69 8.37 -8.03
N ARG A 63 11.95 8.37 -9.14
CA ARG A 63 10.73 9.18 -9.25
C ARG A 63 9.62 8.69 -8.34
N LYS A 64 9.39 7.38 -8.34
CA LYS A 64 8.33 6.75 -7.53
C LYS A 64 8.51 6.97 -6.03
N GLU A 65 9.75 6.82 -5.55
CA GLU A 65 10.06 6.86 -4.11
C GLU A 65 10.51 8.25 -3.63
N GLY A 66 10.37 9.30 -4.45
CA GLY A 66 10.73 10.66 -4.05
C GLY A 66 12.24 10.87 -3.79
N LEU A 67 13.11 10.14 -4.53
CA LEU A 67 14.56 10.13 -4.33
C LEU A 67 15.30 11.09 -5.28
N ILE A 68 14.60 12.02 -5.93
CA ILE A 68 15.20 12.95 -6.92
C ILE A 68 15.55 14.28 -6.27
N ARG A 69 14.66 14.82 -5.45
CA ARG A 69 14.82 16.14 -4.81
C ARG A 69 14.58 16.01 -3.32
N PHE A 70 15.63 16.09 -2.55
CA PHE A 70 15.58 16.17 -1.09
C PHE A 70 16.77 16.98 -0.59
N ASP A 71 16.58 17.72 0.49
CA ASP A 71 17.63 18.52 1.11
C ASP A 71 18.08 17.86 2.41
N PRO A 72 19.34 17.37 2.49
CA PRO A 72 19.87 16.74 3.70
C PRO A 72 20.07 17.71 4.87
N ASN A 73 19.95 19.02 4.65
CA ASN A 73 20.08 20.05 5.69
C ASN A 73 18.73 20.44 6.33
N CYS A 74 17.62 19.95 5.76
CA CYS A 74 16.28 20.27 6.21
C CYS A 74 15.61 19.05 6.89
N ASP A 75 14.81 19.30 7.91
CA ASP A 75 13.95 18.29 8.51
C ASP A 75 12.81 17.89 7.51
N PRO A 76 12.36 16.64 7.57
CA PRO A 76 12.72 15.59 8.53
C PRO A 76 14.00 14.80 8.20
N LEU A 77 14.63 15.01 7.04
CA LEU A 77 15.78 14.22 6.60
C LEU A 77 17.03 14.49 7.44
N LYS A 78 17.25 15.74 7.87
CA LYS A 78 18.37 16.09 8.74
C LYS A 78 18.35 15.29 10.05
N SER A 79 17.25 15.35 10.76
CA SER A 79 17.06 14.60 12.01
C SER A 79 17.22 13.08 11.79
N GLU A 80 16.74 12.57 10.66
CA GLU A 80 16.91 11.17 10.28
C GLU A 80 18.38 10.78 10.10
N LEU A 81 19.15 11.59 9.39
CA LEU A 81 20.59 11.37 9.19
C LEU A 81 21.36 11.38 10.51
N GLU A 82 21.02 12.30 11.42
CA GLU A 82 21.67 12.46 12.73
C GLU A 82 21.46 11.24 13.67
N THR A 83 20.44 10.41 13.43
CA THR A 83 20.21 9.17 14.22
C THR A 83 21.37 8.19 14.14
N GLY A 84 22.14 8.22 13.08
CA GLY A 84 23.23 7.27 12.83
C GLY A 84 22.75 5.80 12.69
N LYS A 85 21.44 5.58 12.38
CA LYS A 85 20.92 4.23 12.13
C LYS A 85 21.49 3.61 10.86
N PHE A 86 21.84 4.43 9.88
CA PHE A 86 22.56 4.01 8.70
C PHE A 86 23.86 4.80 8.54
N THR A 87 24.95 4.10 8.22
CA THR A 87 26.26 4.72 8.01
C THR A 87 27.11 3.87 7.08
N ILE A 88 28.08 4.49 6.39
CA ILE A 88 29.11 3.79 5.64
C ILE A 88 30.38 3.75 6.51
N LEU A 89 30.90 2.56 6.73
CA LEU A 89 32.11 2.39 7.53
C LEU A 89 33.35 2.91 6.74
N PRO A 90 34.32 3.54 7.42
CA PRO A 90 35.52 4.08 6.77
C PRO A 90 36.45 2.99 6.22
N THR A 91 36.23 1.75 6.62
CA THR A 91 36.99 0.57 6.23
C THR A 91 36.28 -0.24 5.15
N ARG A 92 36.90 -1.31 4.67
CA ARG A 92 36.39 -2.15 3.58
C ARG A 92 36.49 -3.63 3.94
N ASP A 93 35.77 -4.50 3.19
CA ASP A 93 35.96 -5.94 3.28
C ASP A 93 37.30 -6.36 2.68
N SER A 94 37.69 -7.62 2.86
CA SER A 94 38.93 -8.19 2.31
C SER A 94 39.00 -8.11 0.77
N GLY A 95 37.89 -7.96 0.10
CA GLY A 95 37.78 -7.79 -1.36
C GLY A 95 37.65 -6.34 -1.83
N GLY A 96 37.84 -5.35 -0.93
CA GLY A 96 37.77 -3.92 -1.24
C GLY A 96 36.36 -3.34 -1.35
N ALA A 97 35.31 -4.10 -1.00
CA ALA A 97 33.93 -3.61 -1.02
C ALA A 97 33.67 -2.64 0.14
N ALA A 98 32.84 -1.63 -0.09
CA ALA A 98 32.39 -0.72 0.96
C ALA A 98 31.44 -1.45 1.93
N LEU A 99 31.50 -1.09 3.20
CA LEU A 99 30.66 -1.66 4.26
C LEU A 99 29.57 -0.66 4.63
N ALA A 100 28.32 -0.99 4.35
CA ALA A 100 27.14 -0.22 4.73
C ALA A 100 26.48 -0.86 5.95
N LEU A 101 26.37 -0.14 7.04
CA LEU A 101 25.81 -0.61 8.31
C LEU A 101 24.46 0.04 8.57
N PHE A 102 23.44 -0.78 8.80
CA PHE A 102 22.13 -0.37 9.30
C PHE A 102 21.89 -0.99 10.69
N SER A 103 21.65 -0.16 11.69
CA SER A 103 21.37 -0.58 13.07
C SER A 103 19.87 -0.55 13.32
N ALA A 104 19.23 -1.71 13.31
CA ALA A 104 17.77 -1.85 13.40
C ALA A 104 17.21 -1.33 14.74
N SER A 105 17.94 -1.49 15.86
CA SER A 105 17.51 -0.98 17.17
C SER A 105 17.32 0.53 17.25
N LYS A 106 18.00 1.30 16.36
CA LYS A 106 17.86 2.75 16.25
C LYS A 106 16.70 3.19 15.34
N HIS A 107 16.05 2.27 14.63
CA HIS A 107 14.94 2.58 13.75
C HIS A 107 13.61 2.47 14.48
N ASN A 108 12.74 3.47 14.31
CA ASN A 108 11.38 3.46 14.83
C ASN A 108 10.42 3.90 13.73
N PRO A 109 9.66 2.95 13.13
CA PRO A 109 8.71 3.24 12.06
C PRO A 109 7.59 4.23 12.42
N PHE A 110 7.30 4.38 13.73
CA PHE A 110 6.28 5.31 14.22
C PHE A 110 6.77 6.75 14.34
N LEU A 111 8.10 6.97 14.37
CA LEU A 111 8.69 8.30 14.49
C LEU A 111 9.15 8.87 13.16
N THR A 112 9.59 8.02 12.25
CA THR A 112 10.11 8.45 10.95
C THR A 112 9.50 7.61 9.84
N SER A 113 8.96 8.26 8.81
CA SER A 113 8.42 7.53 7.67
C SER A 113 9.51 6.76 6.91
N HIS A 114 9.15 5.59 6.40
CA HIS A 114 10.05 4.75 5.59
C HIS A 114 10.65 5.49 4.37
N ASN A 115 9.95 6.50 3.81
CA ASN A 115 10.46 7.30 2.70
C ASN A 115 11.64 8.19 3.13
N VAL A 116 11.55 8.82 4.29
CA VAL A 116 12.64 9.66 4.84
C VAL A 116 13.86 8.80 5.19
N THR A 117 13.65 7.64 5.81
CA THR A 117 14.74 6.69 6.07
C THR A 117 15.37 6.20 4.76
N LEU A 118 14.57 5.90 3.72
CA LEU A 118 15.08 5.51 2.42
C LEU A 118 15.89 6.63 1.75
N GLN A 119 15.45 7.89 1.85
CA GLN A 119 16.21 9.05 1.37
C GLN A 119 17.56 9.15 2.08
N GLY A 120 17.60 9.00 3.40
CA GLY A 120 18.84 9.01 4.18
C GLY A 120 19.81 7.90 3.82
N VAL A 121 19.30 6.69 3.53
CA VAL A 121 20.10 5.56 3.04
C VAL A 121 20.66 5.85 1.66
N VAL A 122 19.82 6.28 0.71
CA VAL A 122 20.22 6.53 -0.68
C VAL A 122 21.20 7.69 -0.76
N TYR A 123 21.01 8.76 0.00
CA TYR A 123 21.93 9.88 0.09
C TYR A 123 23.36 9.43 0.44
N GLN A 124 23.50 8.62 1.47
CA GLN A 124 24.81 8.13 1.92
C GLN A 124 25.41 7.08 0.94
N LEU A 125 24.56 6.24 0.31
CA LEU A 125 25.00 5.30 -0.72
C LEU A 125 25.47 6.03 -1.99
N ASP A 126 24.81 7.11 -2.40
CA ASP A 126 25.21 7.93 -3.54
C ASP A 126 26.62 8.51 -3.33
N VAL A 127 26.93 8.97 -2.10
CA VAL A 127 28.28 9.45 -1.76
C VAL A 127 29.28 8.29 -1.72
N ALA A 128 28.92 7.14 -1.16
CA ALA A 128 29.80 5.96 -1.15
C ALA A 128 30.18 5.50 -2.57
N LEU A 129 29.30 5.71 -3.56
CA LEU A 129 29.52 5.39 -4.97
C LEU A 129 30.38 6.44 -5.72
N GLU A 130 30.78 7.54 -5.11
CA GLU A 130 31.83 8.38 -5.70
C GLU A 130 33.18 7.66 -5.77
N SER A 131 33.43 6.78 -4.82
CA SER A 131 34.64 5.97 -4.80
C SER A 131 34.65 4.97 -5.95
N PHE A 132 35.59 5.12 -6.89
CA PHE A 132 35.83 4.19 -7.99
C PHE A 132 36.03 2.74 -7.51
N GLN A 133 36.70 2.59 -6.34
CA GLN A 133 36.86 1.29 -5.70
C GLN A 133 35.53 0.69 -5.28
N THR A 134 34.60 1.49 -4.73
CA THR A 134 33.26 1.04 -4.40
C THR A 134 32.48 0.61 -5.64
N GLN A 135 32.59 1.35 -6.74
CA GLN A 135 31.95 0.99 -8.00
C GLN A 135 32.47 -0.36 -8.55
N ARG A 136 33.78 -0.60 -8.49
CA ARG A 136 34.39 -1.88 -8.94
C ARG A 136 34.12 -3.03 -7.98
N CYS A 137 34.37 -2.83 -6.69
CA CYS A 137 34.29 -3.89 -5.68
C CYS A 137 32.90 -4.13 -5.13
N GLY A 138 32.00 -3.13 -5.22
CA GLY A 138 30.63 -3.24 -4.75
C GLY A 138 30.46 -2.91 -3.27
N ILE A 139 29.30 -3.31 -2.72
CA ILE A 139 28.86 -3.01 -1.35
C ILE A 139 28.52 -4.32 -0.63
N VAL A 140 28.94 -4.43 0.61
CA VAL A 140 28.44 -5.40 1.60
C VAL A 140 27.52 -4.65 2.54
N PHE A 141 26.28 -5.10 2.65
CA PHE A 141 25.27 -4.50 3.51
C PHE A 141 25.18 -5.30 4.82
N ILE A 142 25.41 -4.65 5.95
CA ILE A 142 25.33 -5.23 7.29
C ILE A 142 24.07 -4.70 7.95
N TYR A 143 23.12 -5.59 8.21
CA TYR A 143 21.88 -5.29 8.92
C TYR A 143 22.01 -5.81 10.35
N ASN A 144 22.40 -4.90 11.25
CA ASN A 144 22.60 -5.22 12.66
C ASN A 144 21.26 -5.23 13.39
N MET A 145 20.82 -6.39 13.82
CA MET A 145 19.58 -6.58 14.59
C MET A 145 19.80 -6.78 16.09
N ASN A 146 21.05 -6.60 16.57
CA ASN A 146 21.29 -6.68 18.00
C ASN A 146 20.39 -5.70 18.76
N ASP A 147 19.81 -6.14 19.87
CA ASP A 147 18.89 -5.38 20.72
C ASP A 147 17.63 -4.83 20.01
N SER A 148 17.34 -5.29 18.79
CA SER A 148 16.13 -4.88 18.09
C SER A 148 14.89 -5.61 18.59
N LYS A 149 13.79 -4.86 18.71
CA LYS A 149 12.45 -5.35 19.04
C LYS A 149 11.63 -5.47 17.76
N TYR A 150 10.50 -6.17 17.82
CA TYR A 150 9.56 -6.25 16.68
C TYR A 150 9.09 -4.86 16.23
N SER A 151 8.92 -3.92 17.15
CA SER A 151 8.57 -2.52 16.86
C SER A 151 9.63 -1.74 16.07
N ASN A 152 10.86 -2.24 15.95
CA ASN A 152 11.90 -1.64 15.11
C ASN A 152 11.87 -2.17 13.66
N PHE A 153 11.04 -3.18 13.38
CA PHE A 153 10.97 -3.78 12.06
C PHE A 153 10.02 -2.99 11.16
N ASP A 154 10.58 -2.43 10.11
CA ASP A 154 9.85 -1.74 9.05
C ASP A 154 9.86 -2.62 7.81
N TYR A 155 8.73 -3.26 7.57
CA TYR A 155 8.56 -4.15 6.44
C TYR A 155 8.64 -3.38 5.10
N GLU A 156 7.99 -2.22 5.03
CA GLU A 156 7.94 -1.42 3.81
C GLU A 156 9.31 -0.85 3.43
N LEU A 157 10.04 -0.33 4.42
CA LEU A 157 11.44 0.07 4.24
C LEU A 157 12.28 -1.11 3.75
N SER A 158 12.14 -2.29 4.37
CA SER A 158 12.88 -3.50 3.98
C SER A 158 12.58 -3.89 2.54
N GLN A 159 11.32 -3.84 2.11
CA GLN A 159 10.91 -4.13 0.75
C GLN A 159 11.47 -3.12 -0.26
N LYS A 160 11.39 -1.81 0.05
CA LYS A 160 11.94 -0.74 -0.79
C LYS A 160 13.45 -0.86 -0.93
N MET A 161 14.16 -1.14 0.18
CA MET A 161 15.59 -1.38 0.16
C MET A 161 15.96 -2.62 -0.66
N LEU A 162 15.26 -3.73 -0.51
CA LEU A 162 15.48 -4.93 -1.33
C LEU A 162 15.21 -4.65 -2.82
N THR A 163 14.18 -3.91 -3.16
CA THR A 163 13.86 -3.52 -4.55
C THR A 163 14.97 -2.66 -5.15
N LEU A 164 15.48 -1.70 -4.39
CA LEU A 164 16.62 -0.87 -4.76
C LEU A 164 17.86 -1.72 -5.01
N LEU A 165 18.21 -2.60 -4.08
CA LEU A 165 19.40 -3.46 -4.13
C LEU A 165 19.29 -4.57 -5.19
N LYS A 166 18.07 -5.04 -5.54
CA LYS A 166 17.82 -6.10 -6.50
C LYS A 166 18.11 -5.72 -7.96
N GLY A 167 18.04 -4.46 -8.29
CA GLY A 167 18.24 -4.03 -9.68
C GLY A 167 17.84 -2.59 -9.95
N GLY A 168 17.51 -1.83 -8.92
CA GLY A 168 17.16 -0.41 -9.02
C GLY A 168 18.29 0.56 -8.63
N TYR A 169 19.47 0.06 -8.29
CA TYR A 169 20.59 0.90 -7.83
C TYR A 169 21.90 0.57 -8.58
N PRO A 170 22.69 1.59 -9.01
CA PRO A 170 23.89 1.38 -9.80
C PRO A 170 25.11 0.93 -8.96
N ALA A 171 24.91 -0.05 -8.10
CA ALA A 171 25.95 -0.68 -7.30
C ALA A 171 25.91 -2.21 -7.40
N ARG A 172 27.05 -2.85 -7.21
CA ARG A 172 27.13 -4.31 -7.08
C ARG A 172 26.90 -4.68 -5.62
N LEU A 173 25.77 -5.32 -5.32
CA LEU A 173 25.55 -5.91 -4.01
C LEU A 173 26.32 -7.24 -3.94
N LYS A 174 27.34 -7.31 -3.06
CA LYS A 174 28.13 -8.53 -2.85
C LYS A 174 27.46 -9.47 -1.85
N LYS A 175 27.13 -8.96 -0.68
CA LYS A 175 26.52 -9.72 0.42
C LYS A 175 25.56 -8.83 1.19
N VAL A 176 24.56 -9.44 1.79
CA VAL A 176 23.74 -8.87 2.87
C VAL A 176 23.95 -9.75 4.08
N LEU A 177 24.47 -9.19 5.16
CA LEU A 177 24.76 -9.89 6.40
C LEU A 177 23.76 -9.43 7.45
N ILE A 178 22.84 -10.31 7.83
CA ILE A 178 21.87 -10.05 8.89
C ILE A 178 22.47 -10.60 10.18
N VAL A 179 22.82 -9.67 11.08
CA VAL A 179 23.60 -9.99 12.28
C VAL A 179 22.67 -10.08 13.48
N THR A 180 22.82 -11.17 14.25
CA THR A 180 22.08 -11.43 15.50
C THR A 180 20.56 -11.27 15.32
N ALA A 181 20.03 -11.89 14.26
CA ALA A 181 18.60 -11.87 14.01
C ALA A 181 17.82 -12.47 15.17
N PRO A 182 16.90 -11.73 15.82
CA PRO A 182 16.06 -12.26 16.88
C PRO A 182 15.17 -13.41 16.38
N LEU A 183 14.67 -14.23 17.28
CA LEU A 183 13.80 -15.37 16.93
C LEU A 183 12.58 -14.93 16.14
N TRP A 184 11.97 -13.81 16.51
CA TRP A 184 10.80 -13.25 15.80
C TRP A 184 11.09 -12.85 14.36
N PHE A 185 12.35 -12.50 14.01
CA PHE A 185 12.72 -12.11 12.66
C PHE A 185 12.94 -13.30 11.72
N LYS A 186 13.32 -14.46 12.26
CA LYS A 186 13.61 -15.64 11.45
C LYS A 186 12.44 -16.04 10.54
N ALA A 187 11.23 -15.88 11.02
CA ALA A 187 10.03 -16.25 10.32
C ALA A 187 9.63 -15.24 9.20
N PRO A 188 9.48 -13.93 9.46
CA PRO A 188 9.32 -12.93 8.41
C PRO A 188 10.42 -13.03 7.34
N PHE A 189 11.64 -13.31 7.73
CA PHE A 189 12.75 -13.46 6.80
C PHE A 189 12.63 -14.70 5.91
N LYS A 190 12.21 -15.85 6.44
CA LYS A 190 11.94 -17.04 5.62
C LYS A 190 10.86 -16.76 4.58
N ILE A 191 9.79 -16.08 4.96
CA ILE A 191 8.72 -15.66 4.05
C ILE A 191 9.25 -14.65 3.01
N LEU A 192 9.97 -13.61 3.43
CA LEU A 192 10.61 -12.65 2.51
C LEU A 192 11.54 -13.36 1.51
N ARG A 193 12.24 -14.39 1.95
CA ARG A 193 13.15 -15.19 1.12
C ARG A 193 12.43 -15.93 0.00
N LEU A 194 11.16 -16.32 0.17
CA LEU A 194 10.34 -16.96 -0.88
C LEU A 194 10.02 -15.98 -2.04
N PHE A 195 10.00 -14.68 -1.79
CA PHE A 195 9.71 -13.64 -2.79
C PHE A 195 10.98 -13.04 -3.41
N VAL A 196 12.17 -13.48 -3.02
CA VAL A 196 13.45 -12.99 -3.51
C VAL A 196 14.03 -13.96 -4.54
N ARG A 197 14.42 -13.45 -5.74
CA ARG A 197 15.06 -14.28 -6.77
C ARG A 197 16.29 -15.00 -6.22
N GLU A 198 16.48 -16.23 -6.62
CA GLU A 198 17.55 -17.14 -6.21
C GLU A 198 18.94 -16.48 -6.13
N LYS A 199 19.38 -15.78 -7.18
CA LYS A 199 20.66 -15.05 -7.20
C LYS A 199 20.84 -13.99 -6.11
N LEU A 200 19.76 -13.50 -5.50
CA LEU A 200 19.83 -12.59 -4.36
C LEU A 200 19.75 -13.36 -3.04
N ARG A 201 19.01 -14.47 -2.99
CA ARG A 201 18.99 -15.40 -1.84
C ARG A 201 20.38 -15.87 -1.47
N ASP A 202 21.19 -16.24 -2.46
CA ASP A 202 22.57 -16.73 -2.27
C ASP A 202 23.55 -15.71 -1.72
N ARG A 203 23.15 -14.45 -1.64
CA ARG A 203 23.95 -13.33 -1.13
C ARG A 203 23.53 -12.86 0.25
N VAL A 204 22.44 -13.41 0.81
CA VAL A 204 21.91 -13.03 2.11
C VAL A 204 22.25 -14.12 3.13
N TYR A 205 23.00 -13.72 4.15
CA TYR A 205 23.49 -14.61 5.21
C TYR A 205 22.96 -14.12 6.55
N MET A 206 22.40 -15.03 7.33
CA MET A 206 22.11 -14.80 8.74
C MET A 206 23.31 -15.29 9.54
N VAL A 207 23.92 -14.39 10.31
CA VAL A 207 25.14 -14.67 11.04
C VAL A 207 25.03 -14.13 12.47
N ASN A 208 25.70 -14.79 13.42
CA ASN A 208 25.93 -14.21 14.72
C ASN A 208 27.22 -13.36 14.71
N VAL A 209 27.46 -12.58 15.78
CA VAL A 209 28.66 -11.73 15.88
C VAL A 209 29.97 -12.51 15.68
N PRO A 210 30.21 -13.70 16.29
CA PRO A 210 31.40 -14.49 16.02
C PRO A 210 31.56 -14.92 14.55
N GLN A 211 30.45 -15.27 13.87
CA GLN A 211 30.46 -15.69 12.44
C GLN A 211 30.72 -14.52 11.49
N LEU A 212 30.42 -13.29 11.92
CA LEU A 212 30.60 -12.10 11.09
C LEU A 212 32.06 -11.91 10.65
N SER A 213 33.02 -12.28 11.50
CA SER A 213 34.46 -12.24 11.20
C SER A 213 34.88 -13.09 9.99
N LEU A 214 34.12 -14.12 9.65
CA LEU A 214 34.33 -14.93 8.44
C LEU A 214 34.01 -14.17 7.14
N HIS A 215 33.22 -13.12 7.23
CA HIS A 215 32.75 -12.33 6.10
C HIS A 215 33.42 -10.95 6.02
N VAL A 216 33.76 -10.36 7.15
CA VAL A 216 34.34 -9.01 7.26
C VAL A 216 35.50 -9.05 8.25
N PRO A 217 36.66 -8.48 7.92
CA PRO A 217 37.81 -8.45 8.83
C PRO A 217 37.47 -7.74 10.15
N LEU A 218 37.89 -8.29 11.28
CA LEU A 218 37.63 -7.74 12.61
C LEU A 218 38.06 -6.25 12.77
N PRO A 219 39.20 -5.79 12.22
CA PRO A 219 39.54 -4.36 12.26
C PRO A 219 38.56 -3.46 11.49
N SER A 220 37.72 -4.03 10.61
CA SER A 220 36.74 -3.32 9.83
C SER A 220 35.34 -3.31 10.46
N LEU A 221 35.18 -3.94 11.60
CA LEU A 221 33.92 -4.02 12.34
C LEU A 221 33.94 -3.12 13.57
N PRO A 222 32.82 -2.47 13.90
CA PRO A 222 32.67 -1.71 15.13
C PRO A 222 32.67 -2.61 16.37
N GLN A 223 32.87 -2.01 17.55
CA GLN A 223 32.92 -2.74 18.81
C GLN A 223 31.65 -3.53 19.09
N GLU A 224 30.48 -2.97 18.80
CA GLU A 224 29.17 -3.62 18.98
C GLU A 224 29.01 -4.89 18.10
N LEU A 225 29.83 -5.05 17.07
CA LEU A 225 29.86 -6.21 16.16
C LEU A 225 31.16 -7.05 16.37
N GLY A 226 31.80 -6.93 17.53
CA GLY A 226 32.96 -7.73 17.91
C GLY A 226 34.29 -7.27 17.31
N GLY A 227 34.36 -6.10 16.69
CA GLY A 227 35.61 -5.52 16.16
C GLY A 227 36.18 -4.43 17.04
N ASN A 228 37.11 -3.63 16.47
CA ASN A 228 37.83 -2.56 17.18
C ASN A 228 37.62 -1.17 16.54
N LEU A 229 36.81 -1.10 15.51
CA LEU A 229 36.56 0.14 14.75
C LEU A 229 35.72 1.11 15.59
N GLN A 230 36.19 2.34 15.73
CA GLN A 230 35.38 3.44 16.22
C GLN A 230 34.72 4.14 15.05
N ILE A 231 33.39 4.31 15.12
CA ILE A 231 32.61 4.97 14.09
C ILE A 231 32.42 6.43 14.49
N ASP A 232 32.93 7.35 13.67
CA ASP A 232 32.58 8.75 13.74
C ASP A 232 31.54 9.05 12.64
N HIS A 233 30.27 8.91 12.99
CA HIS A 233 29.16 9.14 12.07
C HIS A 233 29.04 10.62 11.66
N GLN A 234 29.38 11.55 12.56
CA GLN A 234 29.34 12.98 12.26
C GLN A 234 30.41 13.38 11.23
N ALA A 235 31.60 12.83 11.34
CA ALA A 235 32.65 13.03 10.32
C ALA A 235 32.22 12.47 8.96
N TRP A 236 31.51 11.32 8.96
CA TRP A 236 30.93 10.76 7.73
C TRP A 236 29.85 11.67 7.12
N LEU A 237 28.92 12.18 7.92
CA LEU A 237 27.89 13.12 7.43
C LEU A 237 28.52 14.41 6.89
N LEU A 238 29.53 14.95 7.56
CA LEU A 238 30.27 16.12 7.06
C LEU A 238 30.95 15.81 5.72
N HIS A 239 31.51 14.62 5.55
CA HIS A 239 32.04 14.17 4.26
C HIS A 239 30.94 14.10 3.18
N CYS A 240 29.75 13.58 3.50
CA CYS A 240 28.61 13.55 2.60
C CYS A 240 28.19 14.94 2.15
N LEU A 241 28.08 15.90 3.07
CA LEU A 241 27.73 17.29 2.76
C LEU A 241 28.77 17.95 1.84
N LYS A 242 30.06 17.78 2.12
CA LYS A 242 31.14 18.30 1.26
C LYS A 242 31.13 17.68 -0.14
N SER A 243 30.89 16.37 -0.24
CA SER A 243 30.82 15.66 -1.51
C SER A 243 29.66 16.15 -2.36
N MET A 244 28.49 16.39 -1.75
CA MET A 244 27.31 16.88 -2.47
C MET A 244 27.44 18.36 -2.90
N ALA A 245 28.06 19.20 -2.07
CA ALA A 245 28.33 20.59 -2.44
C ALA A 245 29.21 20.70 -3.71
N ASN A 246 30.13 19.76 -3.89
CA ASN A 246 30.97 19.67 -5.08
C ASN A 246 30.25 19.12 -6.32
N ARG A 247 29.04 18.52 -6.14
CA ARG A 247 28.23 17.94 -7.22
C ARG A 247 27.16 18.87 -7.80
N CYS A 248 27.09 20.12 -7.36
CA CYS A 248 26.01 21.04 -7.77
C CYS A 248 25.85 21.15 -9.30
N GLY A 249 26.85 20.69 -10.10
CA GLY A 249 26.78 20.57 -11.56
C GLY A 249 26.17 19.25 -12.06
N ASP A 250 26.48 18.11 -11.43
CA ASP A 250 26.14 16.76 -11.95
C ASP A 250 24.74 16.28 -11.56
N LEU A 251 24.19 16.75 -10.42
CA LEU A 251 22.84 16.41 -9.98
C LEU A 251 21.75 17.19 -10.74
N PHE A 252 22.10 18.37 -11.27
CA PHE A 252 21.22 19.14 -12.15
C PHE A 252 20.96 18.44 -13.49
N ASP A 253 21.84 17.57 -13.94
CA ASP A 253 21.69 16.82 -15.19
C ASP A 253 20.56 15.80 -15.16
N LEU A 254 20.08 15.41 -13.97
CA LEU A 254 18.94 14.48 -13.81
C LEU A 254 17.57 15.16 -13.86
N VAL A 255 17.48 16.51 -13.85
CA VAL A 255 16.20 17.21 -13.65
C VAL A 255 16.01 18.47 -14.49
N SER A 256 16.93 18.84 -15.40
CA SER A 256 16.72 20.02 -16.25
C SER A 256 15.81 19.70 -17.43
N ALA A 257 14.51 19.93 -17.27
CA ALA A 257 13.66 20.22 -18.43
C ALA A 257 13.99 21.64 -18.91
N PRO A 258 14.23 21.90 -20.21
CA PRO A 258 14.41 23.24 -20.71
C PRO A 258 13.08 23.99 -20.59
N THR A 259 13.05 25.03 -19.77
CA THR A 259 11.99 26.03 -19.82
C THR A 259 12.08 26.74 -21.14
N SER A 260 11.06 26.61 -21.97
CA SER A 260 10.84 27.48 -23.14
C SER A 260 10.80 28.93 -22.67
N PRO A 261 11.36 29.89 -23.44
CA PRO A 261 11.30 31.28 -23.09
C PRO A 261 9.93 31.85 -23.49
N THR A 262 8.96 31.79 -22.63
CA THR A 262 7.77 32.65 -22.70
C THR A 262 7.18 32.83 -21.31
N THR A 263 7.38 34.06 -20.82
CA THR A 263 6.49 34.85 -19.96
C THR A 263 5.96 34.28 -18.66
N ALA A 264 6.22 35.08 -17.63
CA ALA A 264 5.58 35.19 -16.34
C ALA A 264 6.33 34.56 -15.17
N LEU A 265 6.90 35.43 -14.43
CA LEU A 265 7.46 35.30 -13.08
C LEU A 265 6.39 34.80 -12.10
N ASP A 266 6.57 33.62 -11.55
CA ASP A 266 5.83 33.15 -10.39
C ASP A 266 6.65 33.50 -9.13
N PRO A 267 6.13 34.34 -8.19
CA PRO A 267 6.89 34.88 -7.05
C PRO A 267 7.13 33.88 -5.91
N PHE A 268 6.62 32.62 -5.95
CA PHE A 268 6.64 31.72 -4.82
C PHE A 268 7.46 30.42 -5.00
N SER A 269 8.43 30.41 -5.88
CA SER A 269 9.38 29.30 -5.93
C SER A 269 10.59 29.59 -5.04
N PRO A 270 10.90 28.79 -4.01
CA PRO A 270 12.08 29.03 -3.18
C PRO A 270 13.34 28.76 -3.98
N ARG A 271 14.05 29.83 -4.30
CA ARG A 271 15.42 29.74 -4.81
C ARG A 271 16.33 29.22 -3.71
N MET A 272 16.96 28.09 -3.94
CA MET A 272 18.15 27.70 -3.17
C MET A 272 19.25 28.74 -3.41
N VAL A 273 19.52 29.52 -2.40
CA VAL A 273 20.68 30.40 -2.35
C VAL A 273 21.83 29.61 -1.74
N CYS A 274 22.79 29.22 -2.56
CA CYS A 274 24.11 28.80 -2.08
C CYS A 274 24.86 30.01 -1.55
N ASN A 275 24.82 30.23 -0.23
CA ASN A 275 25.66 31.23 0.41
C ASN A 275 27.10 30.69 0.54
N ASN A 276 27.95 31.02 -0.38
CA ASN A 276 29.37 31.08 -0.11
C ASN A 276 29.70 32.49 0.38
N GLY A 277 29.95 32.62 1.68
CA GLY A 277 30.48 33.81 2.26
C GLY A 277 31.91 34.05 1.80
N LEU A 278 32.19 35.22 1.26
CA LEU A 278 33.29 36.10 1.62
C LEU A 278 33.38 37.28 0.64
N ALA A 279 33.51 38.46 1.26
CA ALA A 279 34.00 39.74 0.74
C ALA A 279 32.97 40.76 0.28
N VAL A 280 32.73 41.64 1.21
CA VAL A 280 32.55 43.10 1.21
C VAL A 280 32.87 43.80 -0.13
N ASN A 281 31.87 44.54 -0.67
CA ASN A 281 32.07 45.98 -0.93
C ASN A 281 30.75 46.71 -1.25
N HIS A 282 30.60 47.85 -0.57
CA HIS A 282 29.60 48.90 -0.77
C HIS A 282 29.45 49.35 -2.22
N PHE A 283 28.23 49.66 -2.66
CA PHE A 283 27.90 50.96 -3.26
C PHE A 283 26.40 51.21 -3.26
N GLN A 284 26.05 52.45 -2.90
CA GLN A 284 24.74 53.07 -2.74
C GLN A 284 24.19 53.65 -4.06
N PHE A 285 22.88 54.00 -4.00
CA PHE A 285 22.08 54.95 -4.82
C PHE A 285 21.47 54.39 -6.11
N ALA A 286 20.26 54.72 -6.51
CA ALA A 286 19.32 55.79 -6.21
C ALA A 286 17.90 55.41 -6.65
N SER A 287 16.95 56.09 -6.04
CA SER A 287 15.50 56.13 -6.32
C SER A 287 15.17 56.77 -7.68
N SER A 288 14.10 56.35 -8.33
CA SER A 288 13.20 57.26 -9.04
C SER A 288 11.78 56.69 -9.19
N GLU A 289 10.85 57.52 -8.88
CA GLU A 289 9.38 57.45 -8.96
C GLU A 289 8.88 57.45 -10.41
N GLY A 290 7.68 56.95 -10.64
CA GLY A 290 6.94 57.16 -11.88
C GLY A 290 5.60 56.40 -11.90
N GLU A 291 4.55 57.18 -11.76
CA GLU A 291 3.12 56.87 -11.67
C GLU A 291 2.49 56.23 -12.91
N THR A 292 1.26 55.68 -12.62
CA THR A 292 0.06 55.55 -13.46
C THR A 292 -0.02 54.27 -14.29
N ASP A 293 -1.06 53.39 -14.04
CA ASP A 293 -2.45 53.50 -14.44
C ASP A 293 -3.29 52.37 -13.80
N GLU A 294 -4.36 52.83 -13.18
CA GLU A 294 -5.49 51.98 -12.75
C GLU A 294 -6.34 51.58 -13.95
N SER A 295 -6.66 50.29 -14.08
CA SER A 295 -8.02 49.83 -14.46
C SER A 295 -8.00 48.36 -14.88
N SER A 296 -8.48 47.43 -14.06
CA SER A 296 -9.15 46.16 -14.42
C SER A 296 -9.24 45.10 -13.30
N GLU A 297 -9.20 45.50 -12.02
CA GLU A 297 -9.28 44.49 -10.92
C GLU A 297 -10.64 44.44 -10.17
N HIS A 298 -11.73 44.86 -10.77
CA HIS A 298 -13.01 44.92 -10.04
C HIS A 298 -14.10 43.90 -10.44
N GLN A 299 -13.82 42.89 -11.27
CA GLN A 299 -14.85 41.90 -11.61
C GLN A 299 -14.59 40.46 -11.10
N ASN A 300 -13.38 40.12 -10.65
CA ASN A 300 -13.10 38.76 -10.18
C ASN A 300 -13.26 38.55 -8.65
N SER A 301 -13.35 39.63 -7.85
CA SER A 301 -13.46 39.53 -6.39
C SER A 301 -14.89 39.26 -5.89
N VAL A 302 -15.90 39.49 -6.70
CA VAL A 302 -17.32 39.30 -6.30
C VAL A 302 -17.75 37.83 -6.45
N HIS A 303 -17.17 37.08 -7.42
CA HIS A 303 -17.48 35.67 -7.58
C HIS A 303 -16.81 34.76 -6.55
N GLU A 304 -15.60 35.08 -6.09
CA GLU A 304 -14.93 34.31 -5.03
C GLU A 304 -15.56 34.52 -3.65
N LYS A 305 -16.06 35.72 -3.35
CA LYS A 305 -16.75 35.97 -2.08
C LYS A 305 -18.12 35.30 -1.99
N GLN A 306 -18.85 35.18 -3.11
CA GLN A 306 -20.11 34.43 -3.13
C GLN A 306 -19.90 32.93 -2.93
N ASN A 307 -18.85 32.34 -3.53
CA ASN A 307 -18.54 30.92 -3.33
C ASN A 307 -18.06 30.57 -1.92
N SER A 308 -17.44 31.52 -1.21
CA SER A 308 -17.01 31.31 0.18
C SER A 308 -18.18 31.42 1.17
N GLU A 309 -19.10 32.34 0.94
CA GLU A 309 -20.31 32.50 1.78
C GLU A 309 -21.31 31.35 1.61
N ASP A 310 -21.43 30.77 0.41
CA ASP A 310 -22.27 29.59 0.17
C ASP A 310 -21.65 28.33 0.81
N ARG A 311 -20.31 28.18 0.79
CA ARG A 311 -19.63 27.09 1.49
C ARG A 311 -19.77 27.15 3.01
N GLU A 312 -19.65 28.33 3.61
CA GLU A 312 -19.83 28.50 5.05
C GLU A 312 -21.28 28.20 5.48
N LYS A 313 -22.27 28.53 4.65
CA LYS A 313 -23.68 28.21 4.92
C LYS A 313 -23.99 26.71 4.86
N GLU A 314 -23.39 25.97 3.92
CA GLU A 314 -23.56 24.51 3.86
C GLU A 314 -22.93 23.79 5.05
N VAL A 315 -21.74 24.22 5.49
CA VAL A 315 -21.08 23.68 6.68
C VAL A 315 -21.84 23.99 7.96
N GLU A 316 -22.45 25.18 8.07
CA GLU A 316 -23.27 25.56 9.22
C GLU A 316 -24.55 24.72 9.31
N VAL A 317 -25.23 24.47 8.19
CA VAL A 317 -26.42 23.60 8.13
C VAL A 317 -26.10 22.17 8.56
N ILE A 318 -24.98 21.62 8.16
CA ILE A 318 -24.56 20.26 8.56
C ILE A 318 -24.21 20.24 10.06
N LYS A 319 -23.59 21.28 10.60
CA LYS A 319 -23.29 21.40 12.03
C LYS A 319 -24.56 21.59 12.89
N GLU A 320 -25.54 22.38 12.42
CA GLU A 320 -26.83 22.51 13.11
C GLU A 320 -27.61 21.20 13.16
N ILE A 321 -27.60 20.43 12.09
CA ILE A 321 -28.24 19.09 12.06
C ILE A 321 -27.60 18.13 13.06
N SER A 322 -26.28 18.22 13.27
CA SER A 322 -25.56 17.41 14.25
C SER A 322 -25.85 17.80 15.71
N LEU A 323 -26.15 19.05 15.95
CA LEU A 323 -26.45 19.60 17.31
C LEU A 323 -27.90 19.42 17.74
N THR A 324 -28.86 19.25 16.82
CA THR A 324 -30.30 19.13 17.13
C THR A 324 -30.75 17.69 17.48
N VAL A 325 -29.89 16.70 17.38
CA VAL A 325 -30.19 15.28 17.70
C VAL A 325 -29.85 14.95 19.18
N GLN A 326 -29.13 15.81 19.89
CA GLN A 326 -28.90 15.65 21.33
C GLN A 326 -29.95 16.47 22.11
N ASP A 327 -30.74 15.82 22.92
CA ASP A 327 -31.69 16.29 23.92
C ASP A 327 -33.09 16.72 23.46
N LYS A 328 -34.01 15.73 23.44
CA LYS A 328 -35.37 15.93 23.98
C LYS A 328 -35.87 14.64 24.63
N PRO A 329 -36.32 14.67 25.89
CA PRO A 329 -36.89 13.53 26.56
C PRO A 329 -38.31 13.25 26.05
N VAL A 330 -38.62 11.99 25.86
CA VAL A 330 -39.93 11.47 25.45
C VAL A 330 -40.84 11.41 26.70
N PRO A 331 -42.08 11.88 26.65
CA PRO A 331 -43.06 11.65 27.75
C PRO A 331 -43.63 10.23 27.64
N SER A 332 -43.65 9.57 28.78
CA SER A 332 -44.31 8.28 29.01
C SER A 332 -45.84 8.37 28.89
N CYS A 333 -46.47 7.45 28.16
CA CYS A 333 -47.86 7.04 28.36
C CYS A 333 -48.04 5.57 28.10
N SER A 334 -48.68 4.92 29.07
CA SER A 334 -49.01 3.52 29.11
C SER A 334 -50.24 3.13 28.24
N PRO A 335 -50.64 1.86 28.17
CA PRO A 335 -51.13 1.23 26.94
C PRO A 335 -52.68 1.19 26.83
N LEU A 336 -53.19 1.15 25.63
CA LEU A 336 -54.52 0.64 25.34
C LEU A 336 -54.43 -0.36 24.17
N GLN A 337 -54.95 -1.55 24.48
CA GLN A 337 -55.18 -2.67 23.54
C GLN A 337 -56.27 -2.28 22.57
N GLU A 338 -56.11 -2.55 21.29
CA GLU A 338 -57.20 -3.03 20.41
C GLU A 338 -56.64 -3.75 19.18
N SER A 339 -57.39 -4.75 18.74
CA SER A 339 -57.09 -5.85 17.86
C SER A 339 -57.29 -5.59 16.36
N VAL A 340 -56.35 -6.10 15.54
CA VAL A 340 -56.41 -6.78 14.21
C VAL A 340 -57.04 -6.02 13.01
N PRO A 341 -56.50 -6.07 11.75
CA PRO A 341 -56.04 -7.26 11.04
C PRO A 341 -54.67 -7.13 10.33
N THR A 342 -54.08 -8.28 10.15
CA THR A 342 -52.89 -8.63 9.38
C THR A 342 -52.93 -8.12 7.94
N GLU A 343 -52.01 -7.21 7.59
CA GLU A 343 -51.48 -7.08 6.23
C GLU A 343 -49.97 -7.33 6.30
N GLU A 344 -49.56 -8.39 5.63
CA GLU A 344 -48.16 -8.73 5.43
C GLU A 344 -47.46 -7.64 4.62
N LYS A 345 -46.83 -6.69 5.30
CA LYS A 345 -45.78 -5.85 4.71
C LYS A 345 -44.47 -6.60 4.85
N SER A 346 -43.99 -7.19 3.76
CA SER A 346 -42.65 -7.70 3.65
C SER A 346 -41.64 -6.57 3.89
N SER A 347 -41.20 -6.41 5.13
CA SER A 347 -40.04 -5.58 5.46
C SER A 347 -38.79 -6.37 5.08
N ASN A 348 -38.13 -5.98 4.00
CA ASN A 348 -36.82 -6.49 3.58
C ASN A 348 -35.67 -5.98 4.46
N THR A 349 -35.91 -5.74 5.71
CA THR A 349 -34.82 -5.62 6.68
C THR A 349 -34.34 -7.05 6.96
N PRO A 350 -33.03 -7.36 6.82
CA PRO A 350 -32.52 -8.63 7.28
C PRO A 350 -32.52 -8.62 8.82
N THR A 351 -33.69 -8.87 9.41
CA THR A 351 -33.78 -9.35 10.75
C THR A 351 -33.11 -10.72 10.72
N SER A 352 -31.81 -10.76 10.98
CA SER A 352 -31.11 -12.00 11.26
C SER A 352 -31.73 -12.56 12.55
N SER A 353 -32.68 -13.48 12.41
CA SER A 353 -32.99 -14.38 13.49
C SER A 353 -31.66 -15.01 13.90
N LEU A 354 -31.31 -14.94 15.17
CA LEU A 354 -30.15 -15.59 15.79
C LEU A 354 -30.07 -17.12 15.55
N SER A 355 -30.98 -17.69 14.72
CA SER A 355 -31.17 -19.10 14.45
C SER A 355 -30.76 -19.60 13.07
N GLU A 356 -30.28 -18.74 12.16
CA GLU A 356 -29.75 -19.20 10.87
C GLU A 356 -28.21 -19.17 10.90
N ASP A 357 -27.61 -20.35 10.95
CA ASP A 357 -26.18 -20.52 11.03
C ASP A 357 -25.47 -20.08 9.71
N SER A 358 -24.34 -19.44 9.85
CA SER A 358 -23.41 -19.19 8.74
C SER A 358 -22.92 -20.52 8.16
N LEU A 359 -22.64 -20.56 6.85
CA LEU A 359 -21.95 -21.70 6.24
C LEU A 359 -20.59 -22.01 6.89
N HIS A 360 -19.99 -21.05 7.62
CA HIS A 360 -18.70 -21.19 8.29
C HIS A 360 -18.80 -21.45 9.80
N SER A 361 -19.97 -21.78 10.33
CA SER A 361 -20.21 -22.03 11.79
C SER A 361 -19.75 -23.39 12.30
N ASP A 362 -19.23 -24.26 11.43
CA ASP A 362 -18.63 -25.54 11.86
C ASP A 362 -17.33 -25.29 12.62
N LEU A 363 -17.37 -25.41 13.94
CA LEU A 363 -16.26 -25.13 14.83
C LEU A 363 -15.23 -26.28 14.92
N ASN A 364 -15.57 -27.48 14.42
CA ASN A 364 -14.73 -28.67 14.53
C ASN A 364 -13.99 -29.02 13.24
N SER A 365 -14.21 -28.28 12.16
CA SER A 365 -13.59 -28.50 10.86
C SER A 365 -12.32 -27.67 10.71
N GLY A 366 -11.25 -28.31 10.26
CA GLY A 366 -9.98 -27.64 9.99
C GLY A 366 -8.77 -28.41 10.47
N MET A 367 -7.62 -27.84 10.27
CA MET A 367 -6.31 -28.34 10.69
C MET A 367 -5.79 -27.50 11.86
N THR A 368 -5.08 -28.10 12.80
CA THR A 368 -4.26 -27.34 13.77
C THR A 368 -3.17 -26.57 13.01
N ILE A 369 -2.49 -25.65 13.69
CA ILE A 369 -1.39 -24.89 13.06
C ILE A 369 -0.27 -25.82 12.61
N GLU A 370 0.04 -26.85 13.39
CA GLU A 370 1.06 -27.86 13.10
C GLU A 370 0.69 -28.66 11.84
N GLU A 371 -0.54 -29.21 11.80
CA GLU A 371 -1.06 -29.95 10.65
C GLU A 371 -1.11 -29.05 9.40
N PHE A 372 -1.42 -27.77 9.54
CA PHE A 372 -1.43 -26.81 8.46
C PHE A 372 -0.03 -26.57 7.90
N ILE A 373 1.00 -26.51 8.74
CA ILE A 373 2.41 -26.42 8.31
C ILE A 373 2.82 -27.68 7.53
N GLU A 374 2.50 -28.87 8.09
CA GLU A 374 2.78 -30.14 7.42
C GLU A 374 2.07 -30.24 6.06
N HIS A 375 0.82 -29.76 5.99
CA HIS A 375 0.07 -29.67 4.74
C HIS A 375 0.79 -28.79 3.71
N LEU A 376 1.28 -27.61 4.13
CA LEU A 376 2.01 -26.69 3.25
C LEU A 376 3.35 -27.26 2.79
N GLN A 377 4.09 -27.91 3.69
CA GLN A 377 5.36 -28.58 3.34
C GLN A 377 5.14 -29.71 2.33
N LYS A 378 4.11 -30.53 2.54
CA LYS A 378 3.78 -31.67 1.68
C LYS A 378 3.27 -31.23 0.31
N LYS A 379 2.39 -30.22 0.25
CA LYS A 379 1.79 -29.73 -0.99
C LYS A 379 2.77 -28.86 -1.80
N GLY A 380 3.54 -28.04 -1.12
CA GLY A 380 4.31 -26.99 -1.78
C GLY A 380 3.40 -26.02 -2.56
N ARG A 381 4.00 -25.08 -3.28
CA ARG A 381 3.28 -24.13 -4.12
C ARG A 381 2.49 -24.81 -5.23
N ARG A 382 3.11 -25.82 -5.86
CA ARG A 382 2.50 -26.58 -6.95
C ARG A 382 1.27 -27.35 -6.49
N GLY A 383 1.35 -28.07 -5.36
CA GLY A 383 0.20 -28.81 -4.84
C GLY A 383 -0.95 -27.89 -4.42
N LEU A 384 -0.67 -26.67 -3.95
CA LEU A 384 -1.72 -25.68 -3.70
C LEU A 384 -2.35 -25.13 -5.00
N HIS A 385 -1.58 -25.03 -6.09
CA HIS A 385 -2.12 -24.68 -7.41
C HIS A 385 -3.02 -25.80 -7.95
N GLU A 386 -2.63 -27.06 -7.78
CA GLU A 386 -3.42 -28.24 -8.15
C GLU A 386 -4.72 -28.30 -7.33
N GLU A 387 -4.65 -28.11 -6.02
CA GLU A 387 -5.82 -28.03 -5.13
C GLU A 387 -6.76 -26.87 -5.51
N TYR A 388 -6.22 -25.71 -5.85
CA TYR A 388 -7.04 -24.63 -6.36
C TYR A 388 -7.67 -24.96 -7.72
N ALA A 389 -6.97 -25.66 -8.60
CA ALA A 389 -7.52 -26.11 -9.88
C ALA A 389 -8.72 -27.07 -9.67
N GLU A 390 -8.65 -27.96 -8.67
CA GLU A 390 -9.78 -28.80 -8.26
C GLU A 390 -10.98 -27.95 -7.81
N ILE A 391 -10.76 -26.96 -6.92
CA ILE A 391 -11.82 -26.05 -6.47
C ILE A 391 -12.42 -25.31 -7.67
N LYS A 392 -11.58 -24.82 -8.59
CA LYS A 392 -12.03 -24.07 -9.77
C LYS A 392 -12.80 -24.93 -10.76
N SER A 393 -12.52 -26.23 -10.86
CA SER A 393 -13.18 -27.15 -11.78
C SER A 393 -14.59 -27.53 -11.32
N LYS A 394 -14.93 -27.37 -10.02
CA LYS A 394 -16.27 -27.63 -9.52
C LYS A 394 -17.28 -26.73 -10.23
N SER A 395 -18.35 -27.35 -10.74
CA SER A 395 -19.44 -26.60 -11.37
C SER A 395 -20.08 -25.63 -10.39
N SER A 396 -20.50 -24.48 -10.86
CA SER A 396 -21.25 -23.54 -10.05
C SER A 396 -22.67 -24.05 -9.83
N GLU A 397 -23.05 -24.22 -8.58
CA GLU A 397 -24.40 -24.67 -8.18
C GLU A 397 -25.35 -23.48 -8.00
N GLY A 398 -25.72 -22.81 -9.07
CA GLY A 398 -26.64 -21.68 -8.99
C GLY A 398 -26.98 -21.08 -10.35
N THR A 399 -28.06 -20.32 -10.37
CA THR A 399 -28.55 -19.62 -11.55
C THR A 399 -28.08 -18.17 -11.57
N PHE A 400 -28.11 -17.54 -12.75
CA PHE A 400 -27.70 -16.15 -12.99
C PHE A 400 -28.76 -15.40 -13.83
N GLU A 401 -30.02 -15.77 -13.70
CA GLU A 401 -31.11 -15.28 -14.55
C GLU A 401 -31.29 -13.76 -14.42
N SER A 402 -31.33 -13.26 -13.18
CA SER A 402 -31.42 -11.82 -12.93
C SER A 402 -30.27 -11.03 -13.57
N SER A 403 -29.06 -11.57 -13.51
CA SER A 403 -27.88 -10.92 -14.11
C SER A 403 -27.93 -10.88 -15.64
N ARG A 404 -28.60 -11.84 -16.27
CA ARG A 404 -28.69 -11.99 -17.72
C ARG A 404 -29.85 -11.23 -18.35
N LEU A 405 -30.78 -10.69 -17.56
CA LEU A 405 -31.85 -9.84 -18.09
C LEU A 405 -31.27 -8.67 -18.89
N LYS A 406 -31.86 -8.37 -20.04
CA LYS A 406 -31.40 -7.28 -20.93
C LYS A 406 -31.30 -5.94 -20.20
N SER A 407 -32.26 -5.65 -19.32
CA SER A 407 -32.28 -4.46 -18.47
C SER A 407 -31.08 -4.38 -17.54
N ASN A 408 -30.54 -5.53 -17.08
CA ASN A 408 -29.48 -5.65 -16.08
C ASN A 408 -28.08 -5.83 -16.69
N GLN A 409 -27.97 -6.28 -17.96
CA GLN A 409 -26.68 -6.51 -18.61
C GLN A 409 -25.77 -5.29 -18.54
N SER A 410 -26.32 -4.12 -18.74
CA SER A 410 -25.56 -2.87 -18.70
C SER A 410 -25.14 -2.46 -17.29
N LYS A 411 -25.75 -3.04 -16.24
CA LYS A 411 -25.36 -2.84 -14.84
C LYS A 411 -24.15 -3.73 -14.43
N ASN A 412 -23.79 -4.73 -15.24
CA ASN A 412 -22.63 -5.58 -15.01
C ASN A 412 -21.36 -4.94 -15.61
N ARG A 413 -20.30 -4.84 -14.83
CA ARG A 413 -18.98 -4.33 -15.27
C ARG A 413 -18.29 -5.30 -16.24
N TYR A 414 -18.48 -6.60 -16.02
CA TYR A 414 -17.95 -7.69 -16.84
C TYR A 414 -19.09 -8.64 -17.22
N SER A 415 -19.15 -9.02 -18.47
CA SER A 415 -20.21 -9.90 -19.00
C SER A 415 -20.09 -11.35 -18.51
N ASP A 416 -18.91 -11.74 -18.07
CA ASP A 416 -18.55 -13.10 -17.58
C ASP A 416 -18.50 -13.19 -16.05
N VAL A 417 -18.70 -12.08 -15.31
CA VAL A 417 -18.77 -12.06 -13.85
C VAL A 417 -20.17 -11.66 -13.42
N LEU A 418 -21.00 -12.67 -13.21
CA LEU A 418 -22.41 -12.54 -12.87
C LEU A 418 -22.64 -12.88 -11.40
N CYS A 419 -23.70 -12.34 -10.79
CA CYS A 419 -24.11 -12.70 -9.44
C CYS A 419 -25.16 -13.84 -9.44
N TYR A 420 -25.03 -14.75 -8.49
CA TYR A 420 -26.02 -15.79 -8.28
C TYR A 420 -27.37 -15.22 -7.85
N ASP A 421 -28.46 -15.84 -8.30
CA ASP A 421 -29.82 -15.43 -7.95
C ASP A 421 -30.13 -15.73 -6.47
N HIS A 422 -29.65 -16.86 -5.92
CA HIS A 422 -29.98 -17.31 -4.56
C HIS A 422 -29.32 -16.46 -3.46
N SER A 423 -28.18 -15.84 -3.73
CA SER A 423 -27.42 -15.04 -2.74
C SER A 423 -27.33 -13.55 -3.12
N ARG A 424 -28.01 -13.14 -4.21
CA ARG A 424 -27.93 -11.75 -4.66
C ARG A 424 -28.48 -10.76 -3.65
N VAL A 425 -27.87 -9.65 -3.52
CA VAL A 425 -28.38 -8.51 -2.77
C VAL A 425 -29.53 -7.89 -3.57
N LYS A 426 -30.71 -7.80 -2.97
CA LYS A 426 -31.90 -7.15 -3.54
C LYS A 426 -32.12 -5.83 -2.82
N ILE A 427 -32.19 -4.75 -3.57
CA ILE A 427 -32.54 -3.44 -3.05
C ILE A 427 -34.01 -3.13 -3.36
N SER A 428 -34.58 -2.15 -2.67
CA SER A 428 -35.98 -1.75 -2.89
C SER A 428 -36.20 -1.29 -4.33
N CYS A 429 -37.36 -1.63 -4.90
CA CYS A 429 -37.72 -1.13 -6.25
C CYS A 429 -38.01 0.36 -6.22
N VAL A 430 -37.61 1.06 -7.26
CA VAL A 430 -37.88 2.48 -7.47
C VAL A 430 -38.93 2.61 -8.57
N ASP A 431 -39.92 3.48 -8.34
CA ASP A 431 -40.98 3.79 -9.32
C ASP A 431 -41.72 2.55 -9.86
N SER A 432 -41.84 1.51 -9.02
CA SER A 432 -42.46 0.23 -9.38
C SER A 432 -41.78 -0.52 -10.54
N ASP A 433 -40.53 -0.16 -10.90
CA ASP A 433 -39.72 -0.90 -11.88
C ASP A 433 -39.09 -2.13 -11.19
N PRO A 434 -39.53 -3.37 -11.53
CA PRO A 434 -39.00 -4.58 -10.91
C PRO A 434 -37.54 -4.86 -11.26
N CYS A 435 -36.98 -4.20 -12.30
CA CYS A 435 -35.57 -4.33 -12.64
C CYS A 435 -34.66 -3.33 -11.87
N SER A 436 -35.24 -2.41 -11.12
CA SER A 436 -34.49 -1.45 -10.31
C SER A 436 -33.92 -2.07 -9.02
N ASP A 437 -34.34 -3.29 -8.67
CA ASP A 437 -33.83 -4.04 -7.50
C ASP A 437 -32.46 -4.69 -7.71
N TYR A 438 -31.91 -4.62 -8.95
CA TYR A 438 -30.70 -5.31 -9.34
C TYR A 438 -29.45 -4.46 -9.25
N LEU A 439 -28.45 -5.02 -8.56
CA LEU A 439 -27.05 -4.65 -8.70
C LEU A 439 -26.19 -5.95 -8.67
N ASN A 440 -24.96 -5.88 -9.23
CA ASN A 440 -24.06 -7.04 -9.25
C ASN A 440 -23.36 -7.18 -7.89
N ALA A 441 -24.07 -7.77 -6.92
CA ALA A 441 -23.65 -7.99 -5.54
C ALA A 441 -24.28 -9.26 -4.97
N ASN A 442 -23.50 -9.99 -4.16
CA ASN A 442 -23.96 -11.18 -3.41
C ASN A 442 -23.66 -11.01 -1.93
N PHE A 443 -24.53 -11.53 -1.09
CA PHE A 443 -24.20 -11.78 0.31
C PHE A 443 -23.20 -12.92 0.41
N VAL A 444 -22.27 -12.77 1.34
CA VAL A 444 -21.29 -13.79 1.71
C VAL A 444 -21.23 -13.86 3.23
N ASP A 445 -21.29 -15.08 3.76
CA ASP A 445 -21.22 -15.32 5.19
C ASP A 445 -19.80 -15.06 5.72
N GLY A 446 -19.73 -14.62 6.97
CA GLY A 446 -18.48 -14.56 7.76
C GLY A 446 -18.38 -15.75 8.71
N PHE A 447 -17.31 -15.81 9.49
CA PHE A 447 -17.20 -16.82 10.55
C PHE A 447 -18.28 -16.57 11.62
N CYS A 448 -19.18 -17.55 11.80
CA CYS A 448 -20.32 -17.50 12.71
C CYS A 448 -21.30 -16.32 12.52
N GLN A 449 -21.26 -15.67 11.36
CA GLN A 449 -22.19 -14.59 11.02
C GLN A 449 -22.72 -14.77 9.60
N LYS A 450 -24.03 -14.98 9.46
CA LYS A 450 -24.69 -15.00 8.15
C LYS A 450 -24.69 -13.61 7.55
N ASN A 451 -24.48 -13.53 6.22
CA ASN A 451 -24.48 -12.27 5.47
C ASN A 451 -23.52 -11.19 6.04
N ALA A 452 -22.37 -11.61 6.59
CA ALA A 452 -21.39 -10.69 7.16
C ALA A 452 -20.78 -9.73 6.11
N PHE A 453 -20.81 -10.12 4.83
CA PHE A 453 -20.24 -9.34 3.75
C PHE A 453 -21.22 -9.18 2.59
N ILE A 454 -21.09 -8.05 1.92
CA ILE A 454 -21.63 -7.82 0.58
C ILE A 454 -20.45 -7.77 -0.39
N SER A 455 -20.27 -8.84 -1.17
CA SER A 455 -19.25 -8.93 -2.22
C SER A 455 -19.79 -8.36 -3.52
N THR A 456 -19.24 -7.25 -3.99
CA THR A 456 -19.75 -6.53 -5.18
C THR A 456 -18.65 -6.12 -6.14
N GLN A 457 -19.02 -5.85 -7.39
CA GLN A 457 -18.11 -5.23 -8.37
C GLN A 457 -17.81 -3.76 -8.02
N GLY A 458 -16.72 -3.21 -8.57
CA GLY A 458 -16.50 -1.77 -8.53
C GLY A 458 -17.64 -1.00 -9.21
N PRO A 459 -18.31 -0.07 -8.53
CA PRO A 459 -19.46 0.64 -9.07
C PRO A 459 -19.18 1.33 -10.42
N LEU A 460 -20.16 1.28 -11.33
CA LEU A 460 -20.16 1.99 -12.60
C LEU A 460 -20.88 3.34 -12.42
N PRO A 461 -20.59 4.37 -13.23
CA PRO A 461 -21.27 5.66 -13.09
C PRO A 461 -22.80 5.55 -13.05
N LYS A 462 -23.38 4.68 -13.86
CA LYS A 462 -24.85 4.46 -13.89
C LYS A 462 -25.39 3.63 -12.71
N THR A 463 -24.53 2.95 -11.93
CA THR A 463 -24.94 2.17 -10.76
C THR A 463 -24.57 2.84 -9.44
N PHE A 464 -24.03 4.07 -9.44
CA PHE A 464 -23.74 4.81 -8.22
C PHE A 464 -24.98 5.02 -7.35
N PRO A 465 -26.14 5.43 -7.89
CA PRO A 465 -27.35 5.56 -7.07
C PRO A 465 -27.80 4.24 -6.45
N ASP A 466 -27.73 3.13 -7.20
CA ASP A 466 -28.10 1.80 -6.72
C ASP A 466 -27.11 1.32 -5.63
N PHE A 467 -25.83 1.65 -5.76
CA PHE A 467 -24.79 1.32 -4.77
C PHE A 467 -25.06 2.06 -3.44
N TRP A 468 -25.31 3.36 -3.47
CA TRP A 468 -25.58 4.13 -2.26
C TRP A 468 -26.92 3.76 -1.62
N ARG A 469 -27.92 3.37 -2.44
CA ARG A 469 -29.16 2.79 -1.93
C ARG A 469 -28.92 1.50 -1.17
N MET A 470 -28.09 0.60 -1.71
CA MET A 470 -27.66 -0.62 -1.01
C MET A 470 -26.97 -0.31 0.32
N VAL A 471 -26.02 0.62 0.32
CA VAL A 471 -25.30 1.05 1.54
C VAL A 471 -26.29 1.57 2.59
N TRP A 472 -27.27 2.36 2.15
CA TRP A 472 -28.30 2.91 3.05
C TRP A 472 -29.26 1.85 3.58
N GLU A 473 -29.84 1.01 2.72
CA GLU A 473 -30.83 0.01 3.09
C GLU A 473 -30.28 -1.05 4.04
N PHE A 474 -29.03 -1.48 3.81
CA PHE A 474 -28.37 -2.49 4.66
C PHE A 474 -27.57 -1.88 5.81
N GLN A 475 -27.69 -0.59 6.07
CA GLN A 475 -27.03 0.12 7.18
C GLN A 475 -25.51 -0.09 7.21
N VAL A 476 -24.89 -0.19 6.03
CA VAL A 476 -23.46 -0.45 5.89
C VAL A 476 -22.65 0.69 6.51
N GLY A 477 -21.80 0.34 7.49
CA GLY A 477 -20.90 1.30 8.13
C GLY A 477 -19.50 1.30 7.53
N VAL A 478 -19.08 0.20 6.89
CA VAL A 478 -17.73 0.08 6.35
C VAL A 478 -17.76 -0.43 4.91
N ILE A 479 -17.06 0.28 4.03
CA ILE A 479 -16.87 -0.06 2.63
C ILE A 479 -15.37 -0.32 2.39
N VAL A 480 -15.03 -1.55 2.03
CA VAL A 480 -13.67 -1.99 1.74
C VAL A 480 -13.45 -2.04 0.23
N MET A 481 -12.55 -1.20 -0.26
CA MET A 481 -12.14 -1.15 -1.66
C MET A 481 -10.69 -1.65 -1.82
N THR A 482 -10.48 -2.78 -2.48
CA THR A 482 -9.15 -3.39 -2.64
C THR A 482 -8.54 -3.13 -4.04
N THR A 483 -8.83 -1.99 -4.65
CA THR A 483 -8.31 -1.57 -5.95
C THR A 483 -8.16 -0.05 -6.00
N ARG A 484 -7.37 0.46 -6.93
CA ARG A 484 -7.38 1.87 -7.30
C ARG A 484 -8.48 2.10 -8.35
N THR A 485 -8.95 3.32 -8.51
CA THR A 485 -9.92 3.67 -9.57
C THR A 485 -9.33 3.42 -10.96
N ILE A 486 -8.04 3.70 -11.13
CA ILE A 486 -7.29 3.47 -12.36
C ILE A 486 -6.03 2.66 -12.04
N GLU A 487 -5.81 1.55 -12.75
CA GLU A 487 -4.59 0.76 -12.71
C GLU A 487 -4.10 0.55 -14.15
N ARG A 488 -2.83 0.90 -14.45
CA ARG A 488 -2.24 0.81 -15.81
C ARG A 488 -3.09 1.46 -16.89
N SER A 489 -3.50 2.70 -16.65
CA SER A 489 -4.36 3.45 -17.58
C SER A 489 -5.71 2.79 -17.90
N ARG A 490 -6.11 1.76 -17.14
CA ARG A 490 -7.41 1.11 -17.27
C ARG A 490 -8.30 1.44 -16.08
N ALA A 491 -9.51 1.90 -16.34
CA ALA A 491 -10.49 2.11 -15.29
C ALA A 491 -10.90 0.78 -14.65
N LYS A 492 -10.68 0.66 -13.33
CA LYS A 492 -11.03 -0.50 -12.50
C LYS A 492 -12.30 -0.29 -11.71
N CYS A 493 -12.57 0.95 -11.33
CA CYS A 493 -13.76 1.35 -10.58
C CYS A 493 -14.11 2.79 -10.95
N GLY A 494 -15.38 3.16 -10.91
CA GLY A 494 -15.80 4.56 -10.98
C GLY A 494 -15.46 5.29 -9.68
N GLN A 495 -15.30 6.60 -9.75
CA GLN A 495 -15.17 7.45 -8.57
C GLN A 495 -16.60 7.68 -8.05
N TYR A 496 -17.01 6.91 -7.06
CA TYR A 496 -18.39 6.88 -6.54
C TYR A 496 -18.52 7.54 -5.15
N TRP A 497 -17.51 8.27 -4.71
CA TRP A 497 -17.51 9.06 -3.48
C TRP A 497 -16.77 10.38 -3.72
N PRO A 498 -17.09 11.46 -2.98
CA PRO A 498 -16.37 12.72 -3.08
C PRO A 498 -14.91 12.52 -2.72
N ARG A 499 -14.00 12.98 -3.58
CA ARG A 499 -12.56 12.73 -3.43
C ARG A 499 -11.89 13.69 -2.46
N GLU A 500 -12.32 14.95 -2.51
CA GLU A 500 -11.72 16.03 -1.73
C GLU A 500 -12.46 16.17 -0.40
N GLU A 501 -11.73 16.50 0.66
CA GLU A 501 -12.32 16.80 1.96
C GLU A 501 -13.27 17.97 1.85
N GLU A 502 -14.27 18.00 2.73
CA GLU A 502 -15.29 19.04 2.81
C GLU A 502 -16.12 19.24 1.53
N THR A 503 -16.16 18.22 0.65
CA THR A 503 -16.99 18.24 -0.55
C THR A 503 -18.11 17.22 -0.49
N SER A 504 -19.20 17.48 -1.21
CA SER A 504 -20.35 16.59 -1.32
C SER A 504 -20.73 16.28 -2.78
N GLU A 505 -21.25 15.09 -3.02
CA GLU A 505 -21.78 14.67 -4.32
C GLU A 505 -23.16 14.01 -4.13
N ASP A 506 -24.08 14.25 -5.06
CA ASP A 506 -25.43 13.67 -5.04
C ASP A 506 -25.48 12.41 -5.93
N TYR A 507 -25.97 11.31 -5.35
CA TYR A 507 -26.15 10.02 -6.01
C TYR A 507 -27.62 9.58 -5.92
N GLY A 508 -28.46 10.14 -6.77
CA GLY A 508 -29.91 9.94 -6.70
C GLY A 508 -30.49 10.63 -5.44
N PRO A 509 -31.18 9.88 -4.56
CA PRO A 509 -31.74 10.45 -3.33
C PRO A 509 -30.72 10.57 -2.19
N TYR A 510 -29.46 10.22 -2.40
CA TYR A 510 -28.44 10.22 -1.36
C TYR A 510 -27.38 11.27 -1.65
N ARG A 511 -27.15 12.15 -0.70
CA ARG A 511 -26.00 13.07 -0.69
C ARG A 511 -24.90 12.44 0.15
N VAL A 512 -23.71 12.35 -0.41
CA VAL A 512 -22.52 11.85 0.27
C VAL A 512 -21.54 12.99 0.48
N TYR A 513 -21.18 13.25 1.69
CA TYR A 513 -20.24 14.29 2.11
C TYR A 513 -18.97 13.64 2.62
N ASN A 514 -17.81 14.08 2.18
CA ASN A 514 -16.50 13.68 2.65
C ASN A 514 -16.07 14.58 3.83
N GLU A 515 -16.15 14.03 5.04
CA GLU A 515 -15.83 14.76 6.27
C GLU A 515 -14.32 14.91 6.47
N ALA A 516 -13.54 13.85 6.20
CA ALA A 516 -12.09 13.82 6.38
C ALA A 516 -11.45 12.67 5.62
N VAL A 517 -10.18 12.80 5.28
CA VAL A 517 -9.38 11.75 4.61
C VAL A 517 -8.10 11.48 5.39
N GLU A 518 -7.92 10.27 5.85
CA GLU A 518 -6.71 9.80 6.52
C GLU A 518 -5.86 8.96 5.56
N HIS A 519 -4.62 9.38 5.34
CA HIS A 519 -3.68 8.68 4.47
C HIS A 519 -2.69 7.85 5.27
N PHE A 520 -2.67 6.54 5.00
CA PHE A 520 -1.67 5.60 5.51
C PHE A 520 -0.77 5.11 4.37
N SER A 521 0.30 4.40 4.70
CA SER A 521 1.24 3.87 3.71
C SER A 521 0.59 2.95 2.66
N ASP A 522 -0.36 2.11 3.11
CA ASP A 522 -0.93 1.02 2.32
C ASP A 522 -2.40 1.22 1.97
N TYR A 523 -3.07 2.15 2.64
CA TYR A 523 -4.49 2.41 2.47
C TYR A 523 -4.86 3.85 2.81
N THR A 524 -6.08 4.23 2.44
CA THR A 524 -6.68 5.52 2.77
C THR A 524 -8.04 5.27 3.39
N ILE A 525 -8.39 5.99 4.45
CA ILE A 525 -9.71 6.00 5.07
C ILE A 525 -10.36 7.35 4.75
N THR A 526 -11.57 7.31 4.19
CA THR A 526 -12.39 8.50 3.97
C THR A 526 -13.62 8.39 4.86
N ASN A 527 -13.80 9.36 5.75
CA ASN A 527 -14.94 9.46 6.64
C ASN A 527 -16.09 10.12 5.87
N LEU A 528 -17.19 9.39 5.69
CA LEU A 528 -18.31 9.83 4.88
C LEU A 528 -19.55 10.04 5.73
N ILE A 529 -20.32 11.08 5.42
CA ILE A 529 -21.67 11.29 5.91
C ILE A 529 -22.63 11.09 4.73
N ILE A 530 -23.54 10.13 4.87
CA ILE A 530 -24.56 9.80 3.86
C ILE A 530 -25.88 10.37 4.34
N THR A 531 -26.48 11.28 3.59
CA THR A 531 -27.78 11.89 3.90
C THR A 531 -28.82 11.43 2.89
N ASP A 532 -29.93 10.87 3.35
CA ASP A 532 -31.11 10.67 2.53
C ASP A 532 -31.84 12.03 2.38
N THR A 533 -31.83 12.59 1.19
CA THR A 533 -32.38 13.92 0.89
C THR A 533 -33.90 14.00 1.04
N LYS A 534 -34.60 12.86 1.08
CA LYS A 534 -36.05 12.79 1.27
C LYS A 534 -36.44 12.88 2.74
N SER A 535 -35.72 12.17 3.60
CA SER A 535 -36.01 12.11 5.03
C SER A 535 -35.15 13.05 5.87
N ASN A 536 -34.10 13.64 5.29
CA ASN A 536 -33.04 14.39 5.99
C ASN A 536 -32.36 13.61 7.12
N LEU A 537 -32.44 12.29 7.09
CA LEU A 537 -31.68 11.43 8.00
C LEU A 537 -30.28 11.25 7.45
N PHE A 538 -29.29 11.20 8.35
CA PHE A 538 -27.90 10.95 7.97
C PHE A 538 -27.28 9.78 8.74
N ARG A 539 -26.24 9.18 8.18
CA ARG A 539 -25.43 8.11 8.78
C ARG A 539 -23.98 8.31 8.40
N LYS A 540 -23.09 7.96 9.32
CA LYS A 540 -21.65 7.90 9.05
C LYS A 540 -21.28 6.55 8.41
N ALA A 541 -20.33 6.57 7.51
CA ALA A 541 -19.70 5.38 6.93
C ALA A 541 -18.21 5.62 6.68
N TYR A 542 -17.42 4.56 6.74
CA TYR A 542 -15.99 4.58 6.49
C TYR A 542 -15.71 3.94 5.13
N HIS A 543 -15.11 4.71 4.22
CA HIS A 543 -14.62 4.20 2.95
C HIS A 543 -13.13 3.91 3.07
N MET A 544 -12.76 2.62 3.09
CA MET A 544 -11.42 2.13 3.36
C MET A 544 -10.81 1.56 2.08
N GLN A 545 -9.90 2.31 1.47
CA GLN A 545 -9.29 1.95 0.20
C GLN A 545 -7.88 1.40 0.40
N PHE A 546 -7.66 0.10 0.15
CA PHE A 546 -6.35 -0.51 0.11
C PHE A 546 -5.66 -0.21 -1.23
N THR A 547 -4.58 0.57 -1.19
CA THR A 547 -3.88 1.12 -2.36
C THR A 547 -2.63 0.35 -2.76
N SER A 548 -2.08 -0.48 -1.85
CA SER A 548 -0.79 -1.19 -2.04
C SER A 548 -0.91 -2.55 -2.72
N TRP A 549 -2.11 -2.93 -3.23
CA TRP A 549 -2.19 -4.14 -4.05
C TRP A 549 -1.40 -3.97 -5.34
N PRO A 550 -0.44 -4.87 -5.66
CA PRO A 550 0.38 -4.71 -6.85
C PRO A 550 -0.44 -4.85 -8.12
N ASP A 551 0.02 -4.23 -9.20
CA ASP A 551 -0.64 -4.31 -10.51
C ASP A 551 -0.70 -5.73 -11.08
N TYR A 552 0.23 -6.61 -10.70
CA TYR A 552 0.28 -8.03 -11.08
C TYR A 552 0.44 -8.91 -9.85
N GLY A 553 -0.20 -10.09 -9.88
CA GLY A 553 -0.08 -11.09 -8.83
C GLY A 553 -0.74 -10.66 -7.52
N VAL A 554 -0.08 -11.00 -6.44
CA VAL A 554 -0.50 -10.75 -5.05
C VAL A 554 0.57 -9.94 -4.31
N PRO A 555 0.25 -9.32 -3.17
CA PRO A 555 1.26 -8.68 -2.33
C PRO A 555 2.37 -9.67 -1.93
N HIS A 556 3.59 -9.17 -1.82
CA HIS A 556 4.73 -10.00 -1.42
C HIS A 556 4.73 -10.38 0.06
N SER A 557 4.01 -9.62 0.90
CA SER A 557 3.76 -9.91 2.30
C SER A 557 2.31 -9.59 2.61
N ALA A 558 1.76 -10.32 3.54
CA ALA A 558 0.39 -10.11 3.99
C ALA A 558 0.25 -9.04 5.07
N LEU A 559 1.35 -8.59 5.71
CA LEU A 559 1.29 -7.68 6.87
C LEU A 559 0.48 -6.41 6.60
N ALA A 560 0.65 -5.79 5.42
CA ALA A 560 -0.14 -4.63 5.03
C ALA A 560 -1.64 -4.96 4.94
N MET A 561 -1.99 -6.11 4.37
CA MET A 561 -3.38 -6.57 4.27
C MET A 561 -3.95 -7.00 5.63
N LEU A 562 -3.13 -7.62 6.48
CA LEU A 562 -3.49 -8.02 7.83
C LEU A 562 -3.75 -6.79 8.72
N GLY A 563 -2.85 -5.80 8.71
CA GLY A 563 -3.04 -4.54 9.43
C GLY A 563 -4.24 -3.75 8.91
N PHE A 564 -4.47 -3.74 7.60
CA PHE A 564 -5.66 -3.15 7.01
C PHE A 564 -6.95 -3.87 7.46
N ARG A 565 -6.94 -5.21 7.51
CA ARG A 565 -8.07 -6.00 8.03
C ARG A 565 -8.36 -5.67 9.49
N GLU A 566 -7.33 -5.56 10.33
CA GLU A 566 -7.51 -5.15 11.74
C GLU A 566 -8.21 -3.78 11.83
N LYS A 567 -7.72 -2.81 11.07
CA LYS A 567 -8.34 -1.48 11.05
C LYS A 567 -9.78 -1.50 10.55
N VAL A 568 -10.11 -2.35 9.56
CA VAL A 568 -11.50 -2.56 9.10
C VAL A 568 -12.39 -3.10 10.23
N LYS A 569 -11.88 -4.03 11.05
CA LYS A 569 -12.63 -4.58 12.19
C LYS A 569 -12.81 -3.53 13.30
N ASP A 570 -11.82 -2.70 13.53
CA ASP A 570 -11.89 -1.62 14.52
C ASP A 570 -12.97 -0.60 14.11
N GLU A 571 -12.96 -0.11 12.85
CA GLU A 571 -13.97 0.83 12.35
C GLU A 571 -15.38 0.21 12.35
N GLN A 572 -15.52 -1.08 12.03
CA GLN A 572 -16.79 -1.78 12.11
C GLN A 572 -17.30 -1.82 13.57
N LYS A 573 -16.44 -2.11 14.52
CA LYS A 573 -16.78 -2.14 15.95
C LYS A 573 -17.19 -0.77 16.46
N ASP A 574 -16.45 0.28 16.05
CA ASP A 574 -16.76 1.65 16.42
C ASP A 574 -18.10 2.10 15.82
N HIS A 575 -18.37 1.71 14.56
CA HIS A 575 -19.67 1.93 13.93
C HIS A 575 -20.81 1.29 14.72
N VAL A 576 -20.68 0.00 15.05
CA VAL A 576 -21.69 -0.75 15.83
C VAL A 576 -21.91 -0.08 17.20
N THR A 577 -20.83 0.31 17.86
CA THR A 577 -20.90 1.02 19.16
C THR A 577 -21.66 2.33 19.04
N SER A 578 -21.45 3.07 17.94
CA SER A 578 -22.15 4.34 17.68
C SER A 578 -23.65 4.16 17.39
N MET A 579 -24.05 2.99 16.88
CA MET A 579 -25.47 2.68 16.65
C MET A 579 -26.23 2.42 17.97
N GLY A 580 -25.54 1.88 18.97
CA GLY A 580 -26.13 1.57 20.28
C GLY A 580 -27.39 0.69 20.17
N ASP A 581 -28.41 1.01 20.94
CA ASP A 581 -29.69 0.25 20.97
C ASP A 581 -30.50 0.33 19.66
N LYS A 582 -30.07 1.13 18.68
CA LYS A 582 -30.73 1.18 17.36
C LYS A 582 -30.37 -0.01 16.47
N TRP A 583 -29.31 -0.76 16.82
CA TRP A 583 -28.91 -1.96 16.12
C TRP A 583 -29.40 -3.20 16.83
N ASN A 584 -30.35 -3.91 16.21
CA ASN A 584 -30.95 -5.14 16.74
C ASN A 584 -30.48 -6.40 15.99
N GLY A 585 -29.45 -6.28 15.14
CA GLY A 585 -28.91 -7.38 14.35
C GLY A 585 -27.77 -8.14 15.05
N HIS A 586 -26.95 -8.79 14.27
CA HIS A 586 -25.82 -9.57 14.79
C HIS A 586 -24.84 -8.66 15.59
N PRO A 587 -24.22 -9.16 16.69
CA PRO A 587 -23.29 -8.36 17.51
C PRO A 587 -22.11 -7.75 16.76
N ASN A 588 -21.63 -8.40 15.68
CA ASN A 588 -20.57 -7.87 14.83
C ASN A 588 -21.06 -6.78 13.85
N GLY A 589 -22.33 -6.42 13.89
CA GLY A 589 -22.90 -5.33 13.12
C GLY A 589 -23.49 -5.70 11.76
N PRO A 590 -23.84 -4.66 10.97
CA PRO A 590 -24.34 -4.82 9.61
C PRO A 590 -23.26 -5.37 8.66
N PRO A 591 -23.64 -5.81 7.44
CA PRO A 591 -22.68 -6.34 6.49
C PRO A 591 -21.62 -5.29 6.09
N ILE A 592 -20.38 -5.74 5.95
CA ILE A 592 -19.29 -4.94 5.38
C ILE A 592 -19.34 -5.10 3.86
N VAL A 593 -19.38 -3.99 3.11
CA VAL A 593 -19.25 -4.03 1.65
C VAL A 593 -17.77 -4.22 1.29
N VAL A 594 -17.49 -5.24 0.47
CA VAL A 594 -16.14 -5.51 -0.03
C VAL A 594 -16.14 -5.57 -1.55
N HIS A 595 -15.32 -4.75 -2.20
CA HIS A 595 -15.20 -4.77 -3.64
C HIS A 595 -13.77 -4.53 -4.13
N CYS A 596 -13.53 -4.94 -5.38
CA CYS A 596 -12.35 -4.58 -6.16
C CYS A 596 -12.81 -4.05 -7.52
N SER A 597 -12.34 -4.60 -8.63
CA SER A 597 -12.89 -4.30 -9.96
C SER A 597 -14.06 -5.22 -10.32
N ALA A 598 -13.84 -6.53 -10.33
CA ALA A 598 -14.88 -7.53 -10.60
C ALA A 598 -15.62 -8.02 -9.33
N GLY A 599 -15.06 -7.75 -8.15
CA GLY A 599 -15.62 -8.20 -6.88
C GLY A 599 -15.51 -9.71 -6.67
N ILE A 600 -14.42 -10.34 -7.13
CA ILE A 600 -14.20 -11.78 -6.98
C ILE A 600 -12.79 -12.14 -6.52
N GLY A 601 -11.73 -11.57 -7.12
CA GLY A 601 -10.35 -11.96 -6.83
C GLY A 601 -9.86 -11.38 -5.49
N ARG A 602 -9.41 -10.11 -5.49
CA ARG A 602 -8.93 -9.40 -4.28
C ARG A 602 -10.00 -9.35 -3.20
N THR A 603 -11.26 -9.19 -3.59
CA THR A 603 -12.42 -9.24 -2.71
C THR A 603 -12.52 -10.60 -2.01
N GLY A 604 -12.48 -11.69 -2.77
CA GLY A 604 -12.49 -13.04 -2.22
C GLY A 604 -11.30 -13.32 -1.32
N THR A 605 -10.11 -12.80 -1.66
CA THR A 605 -8.90 -12.92 -0.81
C THR A 605 -9.11 -12.25 0.55
N PHE A 606 -9.62 -11.02 0.58
CA PHE A 606 -9.88 -10.30 1.82
C PHE A 606 -10.90 -11.05 2.71
N ILE A 607 -12.03 -11.50 2.12
CA ILE A 607 -13.08 -12.21 2.85
C ILE A 607 -12.56 -13.57 3.36
N THR A 608 -11.80 -14.32 2.54
CA THR A 608 -11.18 -15.59 2.97
C THR A 608 -10.25 -15.39 4.16
N LEU A 609 -9.42 -14.34 4.12
CA LEU A 609 -8.52 -14.02 5.24
C LEU A 609 -9.30 -13.66 6.51
N ASP A 610 -10.34 -12.84 6.40
CA ASP A 610 -11.15 -12.48 7.58
C ASP A 610 -11.79 -13.70 8.23
N ILE A 611 -12.44 -14.56 7.44
CA ILE A 611 -13.10 -15.79 7.94
C ILE A 611 -12.07 -16.72 8.56
N SER A 612 -10.95 -16.97 7.90
CA SER A 612 -9.93 -17.91 8.35
C SER A 612 -9.22 -17.45 9.61
N ILE A 613 -8.98 -16.14 9.74
CA ILE A 613 -8.38 -15.54 10.94
C ILE A 613 -9.36 -15.62 12.11
N CYS A 614 -10.64 -15.25 11.91
CA CYS A 614 -11.66 -15.38 12.95
C CYS A 614 -11.83 -16.83 13.43
N ARG A 615 -11.77 -17.81 12.51
CA ARG A 615 -11.77 -19.24 12.84
C ARG A 615 -10.55 -19.60 13.69
N LEU A 616 -9.36 -19.23 13.23
CA LEU A 616 -8.12 -19.51 13.96
C LEU A 616 -8.14 -18.92 15.37
N GLU A 617 -8.61 -17.69 15.53
CA GLU A 617 -8.73 -17.01 16.84
C GLU A 617 -9.72 -17.72 17.77
N ALA A 618 -10.84 -18.20 17.22
CA ALA A 618 -11.93 -18.80 18.02
C ALA A 618 -11.70 -20.28 18.32
N THR A 619 -11.10 -21.04 17.41
CA THR A 619 -11.04 -22.51 17.49
C THR A 619 -9.61 -23.08 17.50
N GLY A 620 -8.60 -22.27 17.16
CA GLY A 620 -7.24 -22.76 16.93
C GLY A 620 -7.08 -23.53 15.61
N LEU A 621 -8.12 -23.60 14.75
CA LEU A 621 -8.13 -24.39 13.52
C LEU A 621 -8.09 -23.50 12.28
N ILE A 622 -7.51 -24.03 11.20
CA ILE A 622 -7.38 -23.38 9.88
C ILE A 622 -8.02 -24.28 8.82
N ASP A 623 -8.92 -23.73 8.00
CA ASP A 623 -9.53 -24.43 6.87
C ASP A 623 -9.73 -23.45 5.69
N VAL A 624 -8.68 -23.26 4.89
CA VAL A 624 -8.73 -22.36 3.73
C VAL A 624 -9.53 -22.96 2.59
N ARG A 625 -9.36 -24.26 2.33
CA ARG A 625 -10.02 -24.96 1.22
C ARG A 625 -11.53 -24.85 1.31
N THR A 626 -12.11 -25.33 2.41
CA THR A 626 -13.55 -25.31 2.61
C THR A 626 -14.09 -23.89 2.69
N THR A 627 -13.32 -22.96 3.29
CA THR A 627 -13.69 -21.54 3.32
C THR A 627 -13.85 -20.98 1.90
N VAL A 628 -12.89 -21.24 1.01
CA VAL A 628 -12.96 -20.76 -0.39
C VAL A 628 -14.10 -21.44 -1.15
N GLU A 629 -14.33 -22.75 -0.98
CA GLU A 629 -15.43 -23.47 -1.61
C GLU A 629 -16.80 -22.89 -1.19
N LYS A 630 -17.01 -22.62 0.10
CA LYS A 630 -18.22 -21.99 0.63
C LYS A 630 -18.41 -20.56 0.13
N ILE A 631 -17.37 -19.74 0.10
CA ILE A 631 -17.45 -18.38 -0.48
C ILE A 631 -17.82 -18.46 -1.97
N ARG A 632 -17.24 -19.42 -2.72
CA ARG A 632 -17.55 -19.61 -4.15
C ARG A 632 -18.99 -20.06 -4.40
N SER A 633 -19.62 -20.80 -3.48
CA SER A 633 -21.04 -21.15 -3.59
C SER A 633 -21.96 -19.93 -3.40
N GLN A 634 -21.50 -18.87 -2.73
CA GLN A 634 -22.28 -17.64 -2.51
C GLN A 634 -21.93 -16.52 -3.52
N ARG A 635 -20.66 -16.36 -3.89
CA ARG A 635 -20.19 -15.43 -4.93
C ARG A 635 -19.33 -16.18 -5.93
N ALA A 636 -19.87 -16.40 -7.13
CA ALA A 636 -19.21 -17.15 -8.19
C ALA A 636 -17.80 -16.61 -8.48
N HIS A 637 -16.87 -17.52 -8.73
CA HIS A 637 -15.48 -17.22 -9.10
C HIS A 637 -14.65 -16.49 -8.03
N SER A 638 -15.09 -16.43 -6.76
CA SER A 638 -14.30 -15.88 -5.66
C SER A 638 -12.96 -16.59 -5.55
N ILE A 639 -11.89 -15.83 -5.28
CA ILE A 639 -10.49 -16.22 -5.53
C ILE A 639 -10.29 -16.52 -7.01
N GLN A 640 -9.85 -15.54 -7.78
CA GLN A 640 -9.80 -15.63 -9.24
C GLN A 640 -8.54 -16.34 -9.75
N MET A 641 -7.43 -16.20 -9.03
CA MET A 641 -6.10 -16.67 -9.44
C MET A 641 -5.52 -17.64 -8.41
N PRO A 642 -4.75 -18.66 -8.86
CA PRO A 642 -4.10 -19.61 -7.95
C PRO A 642 -3.15 -18.92 -6.96
N ASP A 643 -2.44 -17.87 -7.38
CA ASP A 643 -1.58 -17.10 -6.49
C ASP A 643 -2.34 -16.43 -5.34
N GLN A 644 -3.61 -16.05 -5.53
CA GLN A 644 -4.45 -15.52 -4.45
C GLN A 644 -4.77 -16.60 -3.42
N TYR A 645 -4.97 -17.83 -3.86
CA TYR A 645 -5.18 -18.99 -2.99
C TYR A 645 -3.94 -19.29 -2.15
N VAL A 646 -2.77 -19.35 -2.80
CA VAL A 646 -1.48 -19.48 -2.11
C VAL A 646 -1.24 -18.34 -1.13
N PHE A 647 -1.56 -17.11 -1.54
CA PHE A 647 -1.42 -15.94 -0.68
C PHE A 647 -2.25 -16.05 0.60
N CYS A 648 -3.48 -16.57 0.54
CA CYS A 648 -4.30 -16.79 1.75
C CYS A 648 -3.59 -17.73 2.74
N HIS A 649 -2.97 -18.81 2.27
CA HIS A 649 -2.23 -19.74 3.12
C HIS A 649 -1.00 -19.11 3.77
N LEU A 650 -0.20 -18.42 2.97
CA LEU A 650 1.01 -17.74 3.48
C LEU A 650 0.66 -16.60 4.44
N ALA A 651 -0.43 -15.89 4.17
CA ALA A 651 -0.92 -14.82 5.04
C ALA A 651 -1.37 -15.33 6.42
N LEU A 652 -1.98 -16.51 6.50
CA LEU A 652 -2.35 -17.12 7.78
C LEU A 652 -1.13 -17.56 8.59
N LEU A 653 -0.09 -18.08 7.94
CA LEU A 653 1.19 -18.33 8.61
C LEU A 653 1.80 -17.05 9.15
N GLU A 654 1.83 -15.99 8.31
CA GLU A 654 2.36 -14.68 8.70
C GLU A 654 1.55 -14.09 9.87
N TYR A 655 0.23 -14.28 9.88
CA TYR A 655 -0.63 -13.92 10.99
C TYR A 655 -0.29 -14.71 12.26
N ALA A 656 -0.24 -16.05 12.19
CA ALA A 656 0.07 -16.91 13.33
C ALA A 656 1.44 -16.57 13.95
N LEU A 657 2.44 -16.28 13.11
CA LEU A 657 3.75 -15.82 13.54
C LEU A 657 3.71 -14.45 14.22
N SER A 658 2.95 -13.49 13.66
CA SER A 658 2.81 -12.15 14.23
C SER A 658 2.14 -12.14 15.60
N ARG A 659 1.26 -13.11 15.85
CA ARG A 659 0.56 -13.31 17.13
C ARG A 659 1.31 -14.19 18.12
N GLY A 660 2.48 -14.72 17.74
CA GLY A 660 3.27 -15.61 18.61
C GLY A 660 2.67 -17.01 18.79
N LEU A 661 1.69 -17.39 17.95
CA LEU A 661 1.11 -18.73 17.91
C LEU A 661 2.09 -19.75 17.32
N LEU A 662 3.09 -19.27 16.60
CA LEU A 662 4.20 -20.05 16.04
C LEU A 662 5.53 -19.38 16.39
N GLN A 663 6.55 -20.21 16.68
CA GLN A 663 7.90 -19.70 16.94
C GLN A 663 8.80 -19.81 15.71
N ASP A 664 8.66 -20.85 14.92
CA ASP A 664 9.45 -21.08 13.70
C ASP A 664 8.65 -21.94 12.71
N VAL A 665 8.81 -21.68 11.40
CA VAL A 665 8.23 -22.46 10.31
C VAL A 665 9.30 -22.80 9.31
N ASP A 666 9.49 -24.08 9.02
CA ASP A 666 10.34 -24.51 7.91
C ASP A 666 9.50 -24.74 6.65
N LEU A 667 9.69 -23.89 5.66
CA LEU A 667 9.10 -24.00 4.32
C LEU A 667 10.18 -24.31 3.26
N THR A 668 11.23 -25.02 3.65
CA THR A 668 12.25 -25.48 2.70
C THR A 668 11.57 -26.38 1.66
N GLY A 669 11.81 -26.12 0.37
CA GLY A 669 11.17 -26.88 -0.73
C GLY A 669 9.80 -26.38 -1.17
N PHE A 670 9.16 -25.44 -0.48
CA PHE A 670 7.83 -24.95 -0.87
C PHE A 670 7.76 -24.40 -2.31
N ASN A 671 8.85 -23.84 -2.84
CA ASN A 671 8.93 -23.30 -4.20
C ASN A 671 9.79 -24.12 -5.17
N ASP A 672 10.29 -25.31 -4.77
CA ASP A 672 11.33 -26.04 -5.54
C ASP A 672 10.83 -26.66 -6.86
N SER A 673 9.56 -26.51 -7.20
CA SER A 673 8.98 -27.07 -8.43
C SER A 673 8.93 -26.13 -9.64
N ASP A 674 9.41 -24.87 -9.52
CA ASP A 674 9.39 -23.91 -10.63
C ASP A 674 10.73 -23.80 -11.40
N SER A 675 11.65 -24.77 -11.25
CA SER A 675 12.95 -24.73 -11.93
C SER A 675 13.00 -25.44 -13.30
N GLU A 676 11.87 -25.97 -13.81
CA GLU A 676 11.82 -26.58 -15.14
C GLU A 676 10.70 -25.98 -16.01
N SER A 677 10.77 -24.70 -16.33
CA SER A 677 10.30 -24.13 -17.61
C SER A 677 10.66 -22.65 -17.71
N GLU A 678 11.74 -22.39 -18.50
CA GLU A 678 12.20 -21.16 -19.15
C GLU A 678 12.71 -20.02 -18.25
#